data_642d122c3d0e111e6d254aa8ce0fd868
#
_entry.id   642d122c3d0e111e6d254aa8ce0fd868
#
_cell.length_a   1.000
_cell.length_b   1.000
_cell.length_c   1.000
_cell.angle_alpha   90.00
_cell.angle_beta   90.00
_cell.angle_gamma   90.00
#
_symmetry.space_group_name_H-M   'P 1'
#
loop_
_entity.id
_entity.type
_entity.pdbx_description
1 polymer ?
#
loop_
_entity_poly.entity_id
_entity_poly.type
_entity_poly.pdbx_seq_one_letter_code
_entity_poly.pdbx_strand_id
1 'polypeptide(L)'
;MVVVTTIRREVLTLPAAQLGPDNPLPPLRPLDEVHDVAGQDDKELGRLPRDMVRQMRYAPLRSLLPVRVRDGYERTRAPRPVDALVLENDRLRATVLPGLGGRVASLVHKPTGRELLYRNPVFQPANFALNGAWFSGGIEWNIGATGHTTLSCSPLHAARVPAPGGGEMLRLWEWEPLRDLPFQVDLWLPDGADFLYVAVRVRNPHDRPVPTYWWSNIAVPEERRVLAPADEAFHFGYERRLRRVPVPAYDGIDRTYPLNSTFAADYFYDLPDGRRPWIAALDDAGDGLVQTSTDVLRGRKLFVWGAGPGGRRWQEWLTEPGTGGYCEIQAGLARTQLEHVRLEAESEVAWLEAYGPLSAPPPAGEWDAVLRRTEESLAAALPRAAVDAAYEAWKPYADADPVETLATGSGRGALEVLRAGWKLPGTPFPESTLGEAEEPWRELLDSGSFPQPREVRPPGPSLVAPPWRDMLETAPATPLTEYHLGVAQWHAGDRAQAVRSWERALASPAAQASPEWPLLRCLAVADEEAGHHERAADRYAEAFDGLCRERRDDGPSWTAATAALGREAIEALLRAGRAAPARGVWERLPAGTRERGRFRLLEAELLLAEGRHEDVRAVFEEGFEVADLREGDERLGQVWARTGAGELPGRYDFRMRPDPARPSPS
;
A
#
# COMPACT_ATOMS: atom_id res chain seq x y z
N MET A 1 3.57 -43.47 -0.82
CA MET A 1 4.55 -42.58 -0.15
C MET A 1 3.79 -41.29 0.13
N VAL A 2 3.66 -40.92 1.38
CA VAL A 2 3.13 -39.59 1.75
C VAL A 2 4.19 -38.59 1.29
N VAL A 3 3.82 -37.65 0.40
CA VAL A 3 4.70 -36.57 -0.01
C VAL A 3 4.72 -35.58 1.14
N VAL A 4 5.86 -35.45 1.81
CA VAL A 4 6.06 -34.47 2.89
C VAL A 4 6.07 -33.09 2.31
N THR A 5 5.42 -32.14 2.96
CA THR A 5 5.44 -30.73 2.60
C THR A 5 6.87 -30.19 2.60
N THR A 6 7.21 -29.48 1.54
CA THR A 6 8.55 -28.89 1.37
C THR A 6 8.45 -27.36 1.28
N ILE A 7 9.44 -26.69 1.85
CA ILE A 7 9.69 -25.27 1.63
C ILE A 7 11.03 -25.14 0.91
N ARG A 8 11.08 -24.50 -0.25
CA ARG A 8 12.33 -24.34 -1.02
C ARG A 8 12.45 -22.95 -1.62
N ARG A 9 13.68 -22.54 -1.85
CA ARG A 9 13.99 -21.32 -2.58
C ARG A 9 13.91 -21.57 -4.08
N GLU A 10 13.30 -20.66 -4.80
CA GLU A 10 13.28 -20.60 -6.26
C GLU A 10 13.60 -19.18 -6.73
N VAL A 11 14.02 -19.05 -7.98
CA VAL A 11 14.17 -17.75 -8.64
C VAL A 11 13.24 -17.74 -9.85
N LEU A 12 12.27 -16.84 -9.82
CA LEU A 12 11.37 -16.60 -10.94
C LEU A 12 12.01 -15.59 -11.90
N THR A 13 11.81 -15.76 -13.19
CA THR A 13 12.14 -14.71 -14.17
C THR A 13 10.85 -14.05 -14.62
N LEU A 14 10.66 -12.77 -14.26
CA LEU A 14 9.48 -11.99 -14.64
C LEU A 14 9.89 -10.78 -15.47
N PRO A 15 9.06 -10.37 -16.46
CA PRO A 15 9.15 -9.02 -17.00
C PRO A 15 8.86 -8.03 -15.86
N ALA A 16 9.88 -7.33 -15.41
CA ALA A 16 9.79 -6.48 -14.24
C ALA A 16 10.29 -5.05 -14.51
N ALA A 17 9.51 -4.07 -14.07
CA ALA A 17 9.96 -2.69 -13.97
C ALA A 17 10.85 -2.51 -12.73
N GLN A 18 11.77 -1.56 -12.77
CA GLN A 18 12.55 -1.19 -11.59
C GLN A 18 11.75 -0.26 -10.70
N LEU A 19 11.82 -0.44 -9.38
CA LEU A 19 11.22 0.48 -8.41
C LEU A 19 11.90 1.87 -8.43
N GLY A 20 13.16 1.93 -8.82
CA GLY A 20 13.96 3.13 -8.65
C GLY A 20 14.30 3.42 -7.19
N PRO A 21 15.01 4.52 -6.93
CA PRO A 21 15.29 4.98 -5.58
C PRO A 21 14.04 5.56 -4.90
N ASP A 22 14.00 5.49 -3.57
CA ASP A 22 12.98 6.18 -2.77
C ASP A 22 13.11 7.70 -2.98
N ASN A 23 11.99 8.42 -2.93
CA ASN A 23 11.97 9.87 -2.91
C ASN A 23 12.62 10.36 -1.60
N PRO A 24 13.73 11.13 -1.65
CA PRO A 24 14.43 11.53 -0.44
C PRO A 24 13.72 12.62 0.36
N LEU A 25 12.69 13.26 -0.20
CA LEU A 25 11.95 14.32 0.49
C LEU A 25 10.97 13.71 1.51
N PRO A 26 10.92 14.21 2.75
CA PRO A 26 9.94 13.75 3.72
C PRO A 26 8.52 14.12 3.26
N PRO A 27 7.55 13.20 3.35
CA PRO A 27 6.16 13.46 2.94
C PRO A 27 5.43 14.31 3.99
N LEU A 28 5.62 15.63 3.95
CA LEU A 28 5.06 16.58 4.92
C LEU A 28 3.64 17.04 4.58
N ARG A 29 3.20 16.88 3.32
CA ARG A 29 1.84 17.26 2.92
C ARG A 29 0.81 16.33 3.54
N PRO A 30 -0.43 16.82 3.79
CA PRO A 30 -1.53 15.97 4.25
C PRO A 30 -1.74 14.77 3.34
N LEU A 31 -2.18 13.66 3.91
CA LEU A 31 -2.59 12.50 3.14
C LEU A 31 -3.89 12.79 2.39
N ASP A 32 -3.93 12.37 1.14
CA ASP A 32 -5.16 12.28 0.35
C ASP A 32 -5.60 10.80 0.36
N GLU A 33 -6.39 10.43 1.38
CA GLU A 33 -6.88 9.06 1.53
C GLU A 33 -8.10 8.82 0.64
N VAL A 34 -8.07 7.73 -0.13
CA VAL A 34 -9.20 7.32 -0.98
C VAL A 34 -10.40 6.89 -0.12
N HIS A 35 -10.13 6.25 1.01
CA HIS A 35 -11.15 5.73 1.94
C HIS A 35 -11.40 6.71 3.10
N ASP A 36 -11.67 7.98 2.80
CA ASP A 36 -12.01 8.98 3.79
C ASP A 36 -13.54 9.16 3.89
N VAL A 37 -14.04 9.26 5.12
CA VAL A 37 -15.45 9.55 5.44
C VAL A 37 -15.72 11.04 5.66
N ALA A 38 -14.74 11.91 5.50
CA ALA A 38 -14.89 13.36 5.70
C ALA A 38 -16.00 14.00 4.82
N GLY A 39 -16.36 13.34 3.72
CA GLY A 39 -17.47 13.76 2.84
C GLY A 39 -18.87 13.29 3.27
N GLN A 40 -19.00 12.50 4.36
CA GLN A 40 -20.29 12.02 4.86
C GLN A 40 -20.84 12.96 5.94
N ASP A 41 -22.12 13.31 5.84
CA ASP A 41 -22.77 14.11 6.88
C ASP A 41 -23.12 13.26 8.13
N ASP A 42 -23.32 13.92 9.28
CA ASP A 42 -23.65 13.24 10.54
C ASP A 42 -24.97 12.45 10.47
N LYS A 43 -25.87 12.77 9.56
CA LYS A 43 -27.14 12.06 9.35
C LYS A 43 -26.90 10.73 8.64
N GLU A 44 -26.00 10.68 7.66
CA GLU A 44 -25.60 9.46 6.98
C GLU A 44 -24.83 8.54 7.93
N LEU A 45 -23.87 9.07 8.68
CA LEU A 45 -23.14 8.34 9.70
C LEU A 45 -24.07 7.80 10.81
N GLY A 46 -25.12 8.54 11.17
CA GLY A 46 -26.11 8.12 12.15
C GLY A 46 -26.96 6.90 11.75
N ARG A 47 -26.91 6.47 10.48
CA ARG A 47 -27.57 5.24 9.97
C ARG A 47 -26.68 4.01 10.06
N LEU A 48 -25.39 4.19 10.31
CA LEU A 48 -24.41 3.12 10.46
C LEU A 48 -24.40 2.59 11.91
N PRO A 49 -23.94 1.35 12.15
CA PRO A 49 -23.70 0.83 13.48
C PRO A 49 -22.79 1.75 14.31
N ARG A 50 -23.13 1.98 15.58
CA ARG A 50 -22.39 2.91 16.45
C ARG A 50 -20.93 2.51 16.66
N ASP A 51 -20.64 1.23 16.75
CA ASP A 51 -19.28 0.70 16.86
C ASP A 51 -18.48 0.96 15.59
N MET A 52 -19.06 0.81 14.42
CA MET A 52 -18.45 1.14 13.12
C MET A 52 -18.05 2.62 13.06
N VAL A 53 -18.99 3.55 13.37
CA VAL A 53 -18.71 5.00 13.36
C VAL A 53 -17.59 5.36 14.35
N ARG A 54 -17.57 4.71 15.53
CA ARG A 54 -16.50 4.91 16.50
C ARG A 54 -15.15 4.47 15.95
N GLN A 55 -15.09 3.31 15.28
CA GLN A 55 -13.86 2.76 14.68
C GLN A 55 -13.38 3.59 13.47
N MET A 56 -14.29 4.14 12.67
CA MET A 56 -13.96 5.06 11.57
C MET A 56 -13.31 6.36 12.08
N ARG A 57 -13.78 6.87 13.23
CA ARG A 57 -13.23 8.08 13.87
C ARG A 57 -12.02 7.82 14.76
N TYR A 58 -11.66 6.56 14.95
CA TYR A 58 -10.55 6.19 15.84
C TYR A 58 -9.22 6.37 15.15
N ALA A 59 -8.48 7.42 15.57
CA ALA A 59 -7.10 7.71 15.18
C ALA A 59 -6.82 7.57 13.66
N PRO A 60 -7.50 8.36 12.80
CA PRO A 60 -7.22 8.36 11.38
C PRO A 60 -5.74 8.71 11.14
N LEU A 61 -5.17 8.15 10.08
CA LEU A 61 -3.79 8.46 9.69
C LEU A 61 -3.72 9.90 9.16
N ARG A 62 -2.79 10.69 9.68
CA ARG A 62 -2.63 12.10 9.29
C ARG A 62 -1.39 12.37 8.44
N SER A 63 -0.45 11.44 8.42
CA SER A 63 0.86 11.60 7.79
C SER A 63 1.38 10.25 7.32
N LEU A 64 2.10 10.25 6.21
CA LEU A 64 2.80 9.07 5.71
C LEU A 64 4.13 8.83 6.45
N LEU A 65 4.66 9.83 7.20
CA LEU A 65 5.88 9.67 7.98
C LEU A 65 5.77 8.50 8.98
N PRO A 66 6.83 7.72 9.14
CA PRO A 66 8.22 7.89 8.66
C PRO A 66 8.50 7.26 7.29
N VAL A 67 7.48 6.78 6.58
CA VAL A 67 7.64 6.11 5.29
C VAL A 67 7.97 7.12 4.20
N ARG A 68 8.86 6.75 3.27
CA ARG A 68 9.17 7.55 2.08
C ARG A 68 8.26 7.19 0.91
N VAL A 69 8.02 8.17 0.05
CA VAL A 69 7.33 7.95 -1.23
C VAL A 69 8.23 7.18 -2.19
N ARG A 70 7.64 6.29 -2.95
CA ARG A 70 8.27 5.52 -4.04
C ARG A 70 7.62 5.89 -5.35
N ASP A 71 8.18 6.86 -6.03
CA ASP A 71 7.71 7.39 -7.33
C ASP A 71 8.81 7.35 -8.41
N GLY A 72 9.89 6.58 -8.15
CA GLY A 72 11.04 6.46 -9.02
C GLY A 72 10.89 5.46 -10.17
N TYR A 73 9.81 4.68 -10.22
CA TYR A 73 9.61 3.63 -11.21
C TYR A 73 9.09 4.15 -12.55
N GLU A 74 9.30 3.35 -13.59
CA GLU A 74 8.83 3.55 -14.95
C GLU A 74 8.03 2.35 -15.44
N ARG A 75 7.56 2.40 -16.68
CA ARG A 75 6.79 1.31 -17.28
C ARG A 75 7.65 0.33 -18.10
N THR A 76 8.91 0.68 -18.36
CA THR A 76 9.82 -0.21 -19.09
C THR A 76 10.14 -1.44 -18.25
N ARG A 77 9.79 -2.60 -18.77
CA ARG A 77 10.04 -3.91 -18.16
C ARG A 77 11.10 -4.68 -18.90
N ALA A 78 11.93 -5.41 -18.16
CA ALA A 78 12.90 -6.36 -18.68
C ALA A 78 12.83 -7.67 -17.89
N PRO A 79 13.21 -8.82 -18.46
CA PRO A 79 13.35 -10.06 -17.69
C PRO A 79 14.29 -9.85 -16.51
N ARG A 80 13.81 -10.09 -15.29
CA ARG A 80 14.58 -9.94 -14.04
C ARG A 80 14.35 -11.13 -13.12
N PRO A 81 15.37 -11.54 -12.39
CA PRO A 81 15.22 -12.52 -11.33
C PRO A 81 14.42 -11.92 -10.16
N VAL A 82 13.49 -12.71 -9.63
CA VAL A 82 12.71 -12.40 -8.42
C VAL A 82 12.78 -13.61 -7.52
N ASP A 83 13.30 -13.42 -6.31
CA ASP A 83 13.40 -14.48 -5.32
C ASP A 83 12.02 -14.92 -4.85
N ALA A 84 11.82 -16.22 -4.78
CA ALA A 84 10.58 -16.84 -4.36
C ALA A 84 10.83 -17.97 -3.34
N LEU A 85 9.86 -18.15 -2.45
CA LEU A 85 9.77 -19.28 -1.54
C LEU A 85 8.56 -20.12 -1.94
N VAL A 86 8.75 -21.41 -2.16
CA VAL A 86 7.69 -22.32 -2.60
C VAL A 86 7.39 -23.31 -1.49
N LEU A 87 6.12 -23.28 -1.02
CA LEU A 87 5.54 -24.29 -0.15
C LEU A 87 4.77 -25.28 -1.01
N GLU A 88 5.05 -26.55 -0.90
CA GLU A 88 4.43 -27.56 -1.77
C GLU A 88 4.24 -28.90 -1.05
N ASN A 89 3.03 -29.45 -1.18
CA ASN A 89 2.70 -30.83 -0.88
C ASN A 89 2.19 -31.54 -2.17
N ASP A 90 1.54 -32.70 -2.07
CA ASP A 90 0.96 -33.41 -3.21
C ASP A 90 -0.32 -32.76 -3.76
N ARG A 91 -0.93 -31.82 -3.03
CA ARG A 91 -2.21 -31.19 -3.36
C ARG A 91 -2.07 -29.74 -3.80
N LEU A 92 -1.27 -28.94 -3.10
CA LEU A 92 -1.10 -27.52 -3.32
C LEU A 92 0.36 -27.14 -3.54
N ARG A 93 0.54 -26.07 -4.34
CA ARG A 93 1.79 -25.34 -4.47
C ARG A 93 1.54 -23.85 -4.32
N ALA A 94 2.08 -23.24 -3.26
CA ALA A 94 2.05 -21.82 -3.01
C ALA A 94 3.41 -21.19 -3.30
N THR A 95 3.44 -20.07 -4.03
CA THR A 95 4.66 -19.32 -4.35
C THR A 95 4.61 -17.96 -3.67
N VAL A 96 5.56 -17.69 -2.78
CA VAL A 96 5.65 -16.49 -1.95
C VAL A 96 6.82 -15.63 -2.37
N LEU A 97 6.65 -14.32 -2.45
CA LEU A 97 7.67 -13.33 -2.83
C LEU A 97 8.13 -12.54 -1.60
N PRO A 98 9.14 -13.00 -0.86
CA PRO A 98 9.55 -12.35 0.39
C PRO A 98 10.09 -10.93 0.17
N GLY A 99 10.70 -10.64 -0.98
CA GLY A 99 11.19 -9.31 -1.36
C GLY A 99 10.10 -8.30 -1.77
N LEU A 100 8.85 -8.76 -1.92
CA LEU A 100 7.72 -7.99 -2.41
C LEU A 100 6.51 -8.14 -1.47
N GLY A 101 6.65 -7.68 -0.23
CA GLY A 101 5.59 -7.68 0.78
C GLY A 101 5.19 -9.07 1.29
N GLY A 102 5.98 -10.11 1.02
CA GLY A 102 5.62 -11.49 1.38
C GLY A 102 4.39 -12.00 0.63
N ARG A 103 4.09 -11.44 -0.54
CA ARG A 103 2.91 -11.76 -1.36
C ARG A 103 2.88 -13.21 -1.78
N VAL A 104 1.73 -13.88 -1.64
CA VAL A 104 1.48 -15.19 -2.28
C VAL A 104 1.10 -14.92 -3.74
N ALA A 105 2.07 -15.05 -4.64
CA ALA A 105 1.89 -14.70 -6.05
C ALA A 105 1.11 -15.76 -6.86
N SER A 106 1.08 -17.01 -6.37
CA SER A 106 0.43 -18.13 -7.04
C SER A 106 0.01 -19.18 -6.01
N LEU A 107 -1.16 -19.79 -6.20
CA LEU A 107 -1.67 -20.92 -5.42
C LEU A 107 -2.28 -21.93 -6.38
N VAL A 108 -1.54 -22.97 -6.72
CA VAL A 108 -1.95 -23.99 -7.70
C VAL A 108 -2.51 -25.21 -6.98
N HIS A 109 -3.71 -25.62 -7.33
CA HIS A 109 -4.27 -26.92 -6.98
C HIS A 109 -3.76 -27.98 -7.96
N LYS A 110 -2.82 -28.79 -7.52
CA LYS A 110 -2.07 -29.74 -8.38
C LYS A 110 -2.95 -30.82 -9.04
N PRO A 111 -3.93 -31.43 -8.31
CA PRO A 111 -4.78 -32.45 -8.91
C PRO A 111 -5.58 -31.99 -10.13
N THR A 112 -5.98 -30.71 -10.17
CA THR A 112 -6.74 -30.13 -11.30
C THR A 112 -5.85 -29.28 -12.22
N GLY A 113 -4.61 -28.99 -11.81
CA GLY A 113 -3.73 -28.05 -12.52
C GLY A 113 -4.21 -26.59 -12.48
N ARG A 114 -5.22 -26.26 -11.66
CA ARG A 114 -5.88 -24.95 -11.63
C ARG A 114 -5.09 -23.96 -10.79
N GLU A 115 -4.78 -22.79 -11.36
CA GLU A 115 -4.37 -21.61 -10.59
C GLU A 115 -5.63 -21.03 -9.92
N LEU A 116 -5.60 -20.90 -8.59
CA LEU A 116 -6.75 -20.43 -7.81
C LEU A 116 -6.83 -18.91 -7.74
N LEU A 117 -5.68 -18.21 -7.88
CA LEU A 117 -5.55 -16.76 -7.81
C LEU A 117 -5.53 -16.15 -9.22
N TYR A 118 -5.72 -14.84 -9.29
CA TYR A 118 -5.25 -14.09 -10.45
C TYR A 118 -3.75 -13.86 -10.30
N ARG A 119 -2.98 -14.54 -11.13
CA ARG A 119 -1.52 -14.42 -11.19
C ARG A 119 -1.14 -13.35 -12.19
N ASN A 120 -0.56 -12.25 -11.72
CA ASN A 120 0.01 -11.24 -12.62
C ASN A 120 1.32 -11.79 -13.24
N PRO A 121 1.45 -11.85 -14.58
CA PRO A 121 2.67 -12.36 -15.24
C PRO A 121 3.85 -11.40 -15.18
N VAL A 122 3.63 -10.15 -14.73
CA VAL A 122 4.65 -9.10 -14.70
C VAL A 122 4.76 -8.46 -13.30
N PHE A 123 5.91 -7.86 -13.01
CA PHE A 123 6.02 -6.92 -11.90
C PHE A 123 5.97 -5.49 -12.46
N GLN A 124 4.82 -4.82 -12.26
CA GLN A 124 4.61 -3.43 -12.66
C GLN A 124 4.11 -2.63 -11.46
N PRO A 125 4.97 -1.79 -10.85
CA PRO A 125 4.53 -0.88 -9.81
C PRO A 125 3.53 0.15 -10.32
N ALA A 126 2.58 0.53 -9.46
CA ALA A 126 1.56 1.55 -9.70
C ALA A 126 1.24 2.29 -8.39
N ASN A 127 0.66 3.49 -8.50
CA ASN A 127 0.42 4.36 -7.35
C ASN A 127 -0.94 4.09 -6.69
N PHE A 128 -1.04 2.94 -6.00
CA PHE A 128 -2.24 2.53 -5.27
C PHE A 128 -2.03 2.42 -3.75
N ALA A 129 -0.78 2.26 -3.28
CA ALA A 129 -0.44 2.37 -1.86
C ALA A 129 -0.17 3.83 -1.46
N LEU A 130 -0.30 4.16 -0.17
CA LEU A 130 -0.06 5.50 0.35
C LEU A 130 1.35 6.02 0.05
N ASN A 131 2.35 5.14 -0.02
CA ASN A 131 3.72 5.48 -0.39
C ASN A 131 3.99 5.49 -1.90
N GLY A 132 2.97 5.30 -2.74
CA GLY A 132 3.08 5.42 -4.18
C GLY A 132 3.51 4.16 -4.93
N ALA A 133 3.81 3.04 -4.27
CA ALA A 133 4.26 1.83 -4.93
C ALA A 133 3.51 0.58 -4.45
N TRP A 134 2.74 0.00 -5.35
CA TRP A 134 1.96 -1.22 -5.19
C TRP A 134 1.99 -2.01 -6.51
N PHE A 135 1.70 -3.30 -6.49
CA PHE A 135 1.49 -4.09 -7.69
C PHE A 135 0.34 -5.08 -7.53
N SER A 136 -0.30 -5.47 -8.63
CA SER A 136 -1.52 -6.27 -8.63
C SER A 136 -1.26 -7.77 -8.62
N GLY A 137 -2.27 -8.55 -8.21
CA GLY A 137 -2.30 -10.01 -8.28
C GLY A 137 -1.90 -10.72 -6.98
N GLY A 138 -2.28 -11.99 -6.85
CA GLY A 138 -1.95 -12.81 -5.71
C GLY A 138 -2.72 -12.50 -4.42
N ILE A 139 -2.13 -12.83 -3.26
CA ILE A 139 -2.64 -12.48 -1.94
C ILE A 139 -1.68 -11.48 -1.29
N GLU A 140 -2.20 -10.33 -0.87
CA GLU A 140 -1.48 -9.25 -0.22
C GLU A 140 -1.91 -9.11 1.24
N TRP A 141 -0.98 -8.72 2.11
CA TRP A 141 -1.18 -8.50 3.53
C TRP A 141 -1.25 -7.01 3.83
N ASN A 142 -2.45 -6.43 3.87
CA ASN A 142 -2.65 -5.01 4.12
C ASN A 142 -2.73 -4.71 5.61
N ILE A 143 -1.63 -4.18 6.15
CA ILE A 143 -1.50 -3.73 7.53
C ILE A 143 -1.13 -2.24 7.56
N GLY A 144 -1.44 -1.55 8.66
CA GLY A 144 -1.02 -0.19 8.99
C GLY A 144 -2.11 0.84 8.82
N ALA A 145 -2.64 1.03 7.64
CA ALA A 145 -3.67 2.02 7.34
C ALA A 145 -4.61 1.54 6.23
N THR A 146 -5.66 2.32 5.97
CA THR A 146 -6.66 2.05 4.94
C THR A 146 -6.03 1.85 3.56
N GLY A 147 -6.56 0.91 2.79
CA GLY A 147 -6.08 0.57 1.47
C GLY A 147 -4.87 -0.37 1.49
N HIS A 148 -3.98 -0.20 0.51
CA HIS A 148 -2.82 -1.07 0.34
C HIS A 148 -1.66 -0.71 1.27
N THR A 149 -0.98 -1.74 1.78
CA THR A 149 0.18 -1.58 2.67
C THR A 149 1.33 -0.85 2.00
N THR A 150 2.03 -0.01 2.75
CA THR A 150 3.28 0.62 2.31
C THR A 150 4.43 -0.38 2.15
N LEU A 151 4.25 -1.61 2.62
CA LEU A 151 5.21 -2.70 2.53
C LEU A 151 5.03 -3.55 1.26
N SER A 152 4.04 -3.27 0.40
CA SER A 152 3.71 -4.06 -0.80
C SER A 152 4.93 -4.36 -1.70
N CYS A 153 5.83 -3.38 -1.85
CA CYS A 153 7.07 -3.50 -2.63
C CYS A 153 8.32 -3.51 -1.75
N SER A 154 8.22 -3.98 -0.51
CA SER A 154 9.33 -4.02 0.46
C SER A 154 9.66 -5.46 0.85
N PRO A 155 10.93 -5.76 1.22
CA PRO A 155 11.28 -7.05 1.74
C PRO A 155 10.69 -7.27 3.14
N LEU A 156 10.32 -8.53 3.42
CA LEU A 156 10.00 -9.02 4.75
C LEU A 156 11.07 -10.03 5.20
N HIS A 157 11.25 -10.15 6.51
CA HIS A 157 11.97 -11.30 7.07
C HIS A 157 11.21 -12.58 6.76
N ALA A 158 11.93 -13.65 6.45
CA ALA A 158 11.35 -14.96 6.24
C ALA A 158 12.22 -16.07 6.84
N ALA A 159 11.59 -17.07 7.43
CA ALA A 159 12.28 -18.22 8.04
C ALA A 159 11.44 -19.49 8.00
N ARG A 160 12.11 -20.64 8.13
CA ARG A 160 11.47 -21.90 8.50
C ARG A 160 11.28 -21.91 9.99
N VAL A 161 10.12 -22.35 10.43
CA VAL A 161 9.81 -22.59 11.85
C VAL A 161 9.11 -23.95 11.99
N PRO A 162 9.16 -24.60 13.16
CA PRO A 162 8.43 -25.85 13.37
C PRO A 162 6.93 -25.67 13.14
N ALA A 163 6.26 -26.69 12.60
CA ALA A 163 4.83 -26.70 12.32
C ALA A 163 4.05 -27.65 13.26
N PRO A 164 2.74 -27.41 13.48
CA PRO A 164 1.88 -28.35 14.18
C PRO A 164 1.87 -29.73 13.50
N GLY A 165 1.95 -30.78 14.31
CA GLY A 165 1.97 -32.16 13.77
C GLY A 165 3.29 -32.62 13.18
N GLY A 166 4.34 -31.78 13.22
CA GLY A 166 5.66 -32.03 12.63
C GLY A 166 5.84 -31.34 11.29
N GLY A 167 7.10 -31.36 10.76
CA GLY A 167 7.46 -30.60 9.58
C GLY A 167 7.71 -29.13 9.88
N GLU A 168 7.59 -28.29 8.85
CA GLU A 168 7.94 -26.88 8.88
C GLU A 168 6.83 -26.01 8.28
N MET A 169 6.71 -24.76 8.76
CA MET A 169 5.93 -23.71 8.15
C MET A 169 6.84 -22.52 7.79
N LEU A 170 6.39 -21.71 6.86
CA LEU A 170 7.05 -20.48 6.45
C LEU A 170 6.54 -19.34 7.31
N ARG A 171 7.40 -18.72 8.09
CA ARG A 171 7.13 -17.49 8.83
C ARG A 171 7.65 -16.29 8.07
N LEU A 172 6.79 -15.27 7.90
CA LEU A 172 7.12 -13.93 7.48
C LEU A 172 6.87 -12.97 8.64
N TRP A 173 7.71 -11.94 8.80
CA TRP A 173 7.45 -10.88 9.79
C TRP A 173 8.15 -9.59 9.39
N GLU A 174 7.63 -8.47 9.87
CA GLU A 174 8.23 -7.15 9.70
C GLU A 174 7.67 -6.17 10.73
N TRP A 175 8.25 -4.98 10.78
CA TRP A 175 7.79 -3.84 11.56
C TRP A 175 6.98 -2.90 10.66
N GLU A 176 5.67 -2.76 10.94
CA GLU A 176 4.81 -1.83 10.23
C GLU A 176 5.09 -0.39 10.72
N PRO A 177 5.58 0.52 9.87
CA PRO A 177 6.14 1.79 10.32
C PRO A 177 5.10 2.88 10.62
N LEU A 178 3.88 2.83 10.05
CA LEU A 178 2.87 3.88 10.22
C LEU A 178 2.17 3.81 11.58
N ARG A 179 1.95 2.60 12.09
CA ARG A 179 1.33 2.33 13.40
C ARG A 179 2.34 1.87 14.43
N ASP A 180 3.58 1.65 14.00
CA ASP A 180 4.70 1.24 14.84
C ASP A 180 4.44 -0.11 15.51
N LEU A 181 4.01 -1.11 14.70
CA LEU A 181 3.60 -2.44 15.16
C LEU A 181 4.35 -3.57 14.46
N PRO A 182 4.94 -4.53 15.20
CA PRO A 182 5.43 -5.77 14.61
C PRO A 182 4.27 -6.72 14.28
N PHE A 183 4.37 -7.37 13.12
CA PHE A 183 3.43 -8.40 12.69
C PHE A 183 4.12 -9.66 12.20
N GLN A 184 3.38 -10.76 12.17
CA GLN A 184 3.81 -12.09 11.78
C GLN A 184 2.75 -12.75 10.91
N VAL A 185 3.19 -13.46 9.88
CA VAL A 185 2.34 -14.27 8.99
C VAL A 185 2.99 -15.64 8.85
N ASP A 186 2.34 -16.68 9.36
CA ASP A 186 2.81 -18.07 9.27
C ASP A 186 2.00 -18.82 8.21
N LEU A 187 2.65 -19.23 7.13
CA LEU A 187 2.04 -20.02 6.07
C LEU A 187 2.32 -21.51 6.38
N TRP A 188 1.25 -22.25 6.61
CA TRP A 188 1.31 -23.67 6.99
C TRP A 188 0.50 -24.51 6.02
N LEU A 189 1.16 -25.47 5.43
CA LEU A 189 0.56 -26.41 4.48
C LEU A 189 0.78 -27.84 5.01
N PRO A 190 -0.19 -28.45 5.72
CA PRO A 190 -0.08 -29.84 6.20
C PRO A 190 0.08 -30.84 5.03
N ASP A 191 0.71 -31.96 5.29
CA ASP A 191 0.82 -33.05 4.32
C ASP A 191 -0.54 -33.52 3.84
N GLY A 192 -0.73 -33.60 2.51
CA GLY A 192 -1.98 -34.02 1.91
C GLY A 192 -3.16 -33.05 2.04
N ALA A 193 -2.98 -31.85 2.62
CA ALA A 193 -4.04 -30.87 2.76
C ALA A 193 -4.33 -30.16 1.45
N ASP A 194 -5.63 -29.93 1.16
CA ASP A 194 -6.10 -29.08 0.06
C ASP A 194 -6.21 -27.58 0.44
N PHE A 195 -5.89 -27.22 1.69
CA PHE A 195 -5.97 -25.85 2.19
C PHE A 195 -4.62 -25.39 2.73
N LEU A 196 -4.20 -24.20 2.28
CA LEU A 196 -3.11 -23.43 2.86
C LEU A 196 -3.66 -22.69 4.09
N TYR A 197 -3.15 -22.96 5.26
CA TYR A 197 -3.44 -22.21 6.48
C TYR A 197 -2.48 -21.02 6.59
N VAL A 198 -3.03 -19.88 6.97
CA VAL A 198 -2.29 -18.63 7.18
C VAL A 198 -2.66 -18.10 8.55
N ALA A 199 -1.77 -18.25 9.52
CA ALA A 199 -1.95 -17.68 10.85
C ALA A 199 -1.29 -16.31 10.90
N VAL A 200 -2.00 -15.31 11.39
CA VAL A 200 -1.53 -13.93 11.49
C VAL A 200 -1.56 -13.50 12.94
N ARG A 201 -0.51 -12.76 13.34
CA ARG A 201 -0.42 -12.15 14.66
C ARG A 201 0.10 -10.71 14.51
N VAL A 202 -0.61 -9.76 15.12
CA VAL A 202 -0.18 -8.37 15.25
C VAL A 202 0.00 -8.07 16.72
N ARG A 203 1.17 -7.54 17.12
CA ARG A 203 1.50 -7.22 18.50
C ARG A 203 1.54 -5.72 18.73
N ASN A 204 1.07 -5.28 19.87
CA ASN A 204 1.28 -3.95 20.40
C ASN A 204 2.24 -4.04 21.60
N PRO A 205 3.56 -3.80 21.42
CA PRO A 205 4.50 -3.82 22.51
C PRO A 205 4.52 -2.52 23.33
N HIS A 206 3.75 -1.49 22.92
CA HIS A 206 3.71 -0.21 23.60
C HIS A 206 2.84 -0.25 24.87
N ASP A 207 3.11 0.66 25.79
CA ASP A 207 2.35 0.90 27.03
C ASP A 207 1.02 1.66 26.81
N ARG A 208 0.64 1.87 25.56
CA ARG A 208 -0.57 2.57 25.14
C ARG A 208 -1.33 1.81 24.06
N PRO A 209 -2.65 1.99 23.96
CA PRO A 209 -3.41 1.42 22.86
C PRO A 209 -3.00 2.02 21.52
N VAL A 210 -3.01 1.17 20.47
CA VAL A 210 -2.67 1.56 19.09
C VAL A 210 -3.79 1.16 18.14
N PRO A 211 -4.13 1.98 17.13
CA PRO A 211 -5.07 1.59 16.09
C PRO A 211 -4.45 0.50 15.20
N THR A 212 -5.20 -0.58 15.01
CA THR A 212 -4.78 -1.73 14.20
C THR A 212 -5.70 -1.86 13.00
N TYR A 213 -5.08 -2.18 11.88
CA TYR A 213 -5.74 -2.40 10.59
C TYR A 213 -5.18 -3.66 9.95
N TRP A 214 -6.06 -4.52 9.42
CA TRP A 214 -5.65 -5.66 8.62
C TRP A 214 -6.73 -6.04 7.61
N TRP A 215 -6.29 -6.29 6.36
CA TRP A 215 -7.08 -6.90 5.30
C TRP A 215 -6.18 -7.79 4.43
N SER A 216 -6.52 -9.08 4.32
CA SER A 216 -5.94 -9.98 3.32
C SER A 216 -6.65 -9.72 2.00
N ASN A 217 -5.91 -9.26 0.99
CA ASN A 217 -6.43 -8.90 -0.32
C ASN A 217 -6.09 -9.99 -1.33
N ILE A 218 -7.09 -10.59 -1.96
CA ILE A 218 -6.97 -11.77 -2.81
C ILE A 218 -7.47 -11.44 -4.21
N ALA A 219 -6.58 -11.38 -5.18
CA ALA A 219 -6.95 -11.20 -6.58
C ALA A 219 -7.46 -12.51 -7.19
N VAL A 220 -8.64 -12.45 -7.82
CA VAL A 220 -9.29 -13.58 -8.51
C VAL A 220 -9.81 -13.14 -9.89
N PRO A 221 -9.93 -14.02 -10.88
CA PRO A 221 -10.49 -13.66 -12.19
C PRO A 221 -11.88 -13.02 -12.07
N GLU A 222 -12.14 -11.94 -12.80
CA GLU A 222 -13.36 -11.14 -12.71
C GLU A 222 -14.62 -11.80 -13.31
N GLU A 223 -14.46 -12.88 -14.08
CA GLU A 223 -15.55 -13.65 -14.65
C GLU A 223 -16.26 -14.53 -13.61
N ARG A 224 -15.67 -14.70 -12.44
CA ARG A 224 -16.21 -15.54 -11.37
C ARG A 224 -17.30 -14.81 -10.61
N ARG A 225 -18.32 -15.56 -10.19
CA ARG A 225 -19.30 -15.07 -9.22
C ARG A 225 -18.72 -15.08 -7.83
N VAL A 226 -18.88 -13.97 -7.10
CA VAL A 226 -18.40 -13.83 -5.71
C VAL A 226 -19.55 -14.08 -4.74
N LEU A 227 -19.32 -14.99 -3.80
CA LEU A 227 -20.29 -15.44 -2.80
C LEU A 227 -19.75 -15.17 -1.40
N ALA A 228 -20.60 -14.62 -0.54
CA ALA A 228 -20.35 -14.45 0.91
C ALA A 228 -21.67 -14.61 1.66
N PRO A 229 -21.70 -15.10 2.92
CA PRO A 229 -22.92 -15.42 3.65
C PRO A 229 -23.59 -14.16 4.22
N ALA A 230 -24.05 -13.27 3.35
CA ALA A 230 -24.66 -11.99 3.69
C ALA A 230 -25.84 -11.65 2.77
N ASP A 231 -26.83 -10.97 3.33
CA ASP A 231 -28.01 -10.46 2.61
C ASP A 231 -27.91 -8.96 2.35
N GLU A 232 -26.93 -8.30 2.98
CA GLU A 232 -26.66 -6.88 2.84
C GLU A 232 -25.14 -6.64 2.75
N ALA A 233 -24.77 -5.50 2.16
CA ALA A 233 -23.40 -5.02 2.13
C ALA A 233 -23.36 -3.50 2.36
N PHE A 234 -22.21 -3.00 2.81
CA PHE A 234 -21.91 -1.57 2.76
C PHE A 234 -21.20 -1.29 1.43
N HIS A 235 -21.87 -0.55 0.56
CA HIS A 235 -21.33 -0.12 -0.73
C HIS A 235 -20.58 1.19 -0.58
N PHE A 236 -19.35 1.24 -1.13
CA PHE A 236 -18.53 2.45 -1.22
C PHE A 236 -18.01 2.57 -2.65
N GLY A 237 -18.47 3.58 -3.38
CA GLY A 237 -18.11 3.82 -4.78
C GLY A 237 -17.48 5.19 -4.98
N TYR A 238 -17.41 5.63 -6.25
CA TYR A 238 -16.80 6.90 -6.65
C TYR A 238 -17.39 8.16 -5.95
N GLU A 239 -18.58 8.07 -5.38
CA GLU A 239 -19.20 9.14 -4.59
C GLU A 239 -18.56 9.31 -3.20
N ARG A 240 -17.70 8.38 -2.78
CA ARG A 240 -17.07 8.30 -1.45
C ARG A 240 -18.08 8.33 -0.30
N ARG A 241 -19.22 7.63 -0.48
CA ARG A 241 -20.29 7.49 0.52
C ARG A 241 -20.52 6.02 0.83
N LEU A 242 -20.57 5.71 2.12
CA LEU A 242 -20.88 4.37 2.60
C LEU A 242 -22.39 4.21 2.77
N ARG A 243 -22.98 3.29 2.01
CA ARG A 243 -24.43 3.01 2.02
C ARG A 243 -24.69 1.53 2.22
N ARG A 244 -25.66 1.20 3.04
CA ARG A 244 -26.14 -0.19 3.14
C ARG A 244 -27.01 -0.51 1.93
N VAL A 245 -26.71 -1.63 1.26
CA VAL A 245 -27.38 -2.08 0.05
C VAL A 245 -27.70 -3.57 0.15
N PRO A 246 -28.79 -4.06 -0.50
CA PRO A 246 -29.11 -5.49 -0.53
C PRO A 246 -28.11 -6.29 -1.38
N VAL A 247 -27.96 -7.57 -1.06
CA VAL A 247 -27.19 -8.59 -1.79
C VAL A 247 -28.16 -9.72 -2.16
N PRO A 248 -28.11 -10.27 -3.38
CA PRO A 248 -27.13 -10.07 -4.44
C PRO A 248 -27.42 -8.86 -5.32
N ALA A 249 -28.65 -8.36 -5.37
CA ALA A 249 -29.06 -7.34 -6.32
C ALA A 249 -29.20 -5.96 -5.68
N TYR A 250 -28.51 -4.99 -6.29
CA TYR A 250 -28.61 -3.57 -5.98
C TYR A 250 -28.90 -2.79 -7.26
N ASP A 251 -29.90 -1.89 -7.22
CA ASP A 251 -30.45 -1.19 -8.39
C ASP A 251 -30.89 -2.12 -9.53
N GLY A 252 -31.47 -3.27 -9.16
CA GLY A 252 -31.95 -4.28 -10.11
C GLY A 252 -30.86 -5.10 -10.79
N ILE A 253 -29.61 -4.95 -10.40
CA ILE A 253 -28.44 -5.61 -10.97
C ILE A 253 -27.79 -6.52 -9.93
N ASP A 254 -27.52 -7.78 -10.28
CA ASP A 254 -26.76 -8.70 -9.44
C ASP A 254 -25.27 -8.25 -9.38
N ARG A 255 -24.86 -7.69 -8.24
CA ARG A 255 -23.52 -7.17 -7.99
C ARG A 255 -22.52 -8.22 -7.52
N THR A 256 -22.93 -9.44 -7.35
CA THR A 256 -22.04 -10.56 -7.05
C THR A 256 -21.26 -11.05 -8.28
N TYR A 257 -21.65 -10.62 -9.47
CA TYR A 257 -20.89 -10.75 -10.71
C TYR A 257 -20.10 -9.45 -10.96
N PRO A 258 -18.76 -9.45 -10.82
CA PRO A 258 -17.93 -8.24 -10.96
C PRO A 258 -18.16 -7.45 -12.24
N LEU A 259 -18.35 -8.15 -13.37
CA LEU A 259 -18.57 -7.56 -14.69
C LEU A 259 -19.90 -6.82 -14.84
N ASN A 260 -20.84 -6.99 -13.92
CA ASN A 260 -22.10 -6.25 -13.90
C ASN A 260 -21.95 -4.82 -13.35
N SER A 261 -20.80 -4.46 -12.81
CA SER A 261 -20.52 -3.11 -12.31
C SER A 261 -19.81 -2.29 -13.38
N THR A 262 -20.34 -1.12 -13.70
CA THR A 262 -19.75 -0.23 -14.73
C THR A 262 -18.55 0.53 -14.18
N PHE A 263 -18.62 0.93 -12.90
CA PHE A 263 -17.59 1.73 -12.21
C PHE A 263 -17.02 0.96 -11.03
N ALA A 264 -15.83 1.38 -10.59
CA ALA A 264 -15.19 0.81 -9.43
C ALA A 264 -16.03 0.98 -8.16
N ALA A 265 -16.09 -0.06 -7.36
CA ALA A 265 -16.80 -0.05 -6.10
C ALA A 265 -16.32 -1.14 -5.14
N ASP A 266 -16.46 -0.86 -3.86
CA ASP A 266 -16.33 -1.78 -2.76
C ASP A 266 -17.70 -2.24 -2.28
N TYR A 267 -17.85 -3.54 -2.04
CA TYR A 267 -19.00 -4.15 -1.39
C TYR A 267 -18.51 -4.88 -0.14
N PHE A 268 -18.63 -4.25 1.02
CA PHE A 268 -18.29 -4.84 2.31
C PHE A 268 -19.50 -5.64 2.79
N TYR A 269 -19.45 -6.96 2.71
CA TYR A 269 -20.54 -7.85 3.11
C TYR A 269 -20.78 -7.78 4.62
N ASP A 270 -22.03 -7.49 5.03
CA ASP A 270 -22.44 -7.41 6.44
C ASP A 270 -22.81 -8.81 6.94
N LEU A 271 -21.80 -9.58 7.34
CA LEU A 271 -22.00 -10.94 7.83
C LEU A 271 -22.73 -10.92 9.17
N PRO A 272 -23.83 -11.72 9.34
CA PRO A 272 -24.50 -11.88 10.61
C PRO A 272 -23.58 -12.43 11.70
N ASP A 273 -23.74 -11.95 12.92
CA ASP A 273 -22.97 -12.44 14.08
C ASP A 273 -23.13 -13.96 14.27
N GLY A 274 -22.01 -14.66 14.52
CA GLY A 274 -21.98 -16.10 14.72
C GLY A 274 -22.04 -16.93 13.44
N ARG A 275 -22.25 -16.32 12.28
CA ARG A 275 -22.15 -17.00 10.99
C ARG A 275 -20.68 -17.27 10.65
N ARG A 276 -20.40 -18.44 10.07
CA ARG A 276 -19.04 -18.77 9.61
C ARG A 276 -18.54 -17.70 8.63
N PRO A 277 -17.41 -17.04 8.86
CA PRO A 277 -16.87 -16.07 7.92
C PRO A 277 -16.17 -16.77 6.76
N TRP A 278 -16.68 -16.59 5.53
CA TRP A 278 -16.08 -17.07 4.29
C TRP A 278 -16.41 -16.14 3.12
N ILE A 279 -15.59 -16.23 2.07
CA ILE A 279 -15.85 -15.63 0.76
C ILE A 279 -15.30 -16.55 -0.31
N ALA A 280 -16.03 -16.72 -1.40
CA ALA A 280 -15.63 -17.59 -2.51
C ALA A 280 -15.79 -16.87 -3.85
N ALA A 281 -14.93 -17.19 -4.80
CA ALA A 281 -15.03 -16.77 -6.20
C ALA A 281 -15.10 -18.03 -7.07
N LEU A 282 -16.28 -18.32 -7.62
CA LEU A 282 -16.58 -19.56 -8.34
C LEU A 282 -16.93 -19.27 -9.80
N ASP A 283 -16.47 -20.13 -10.69
CA ASP A 283 -16.86 -20.11 -12.11
C ASP A 283 -18.26 -20.71 -12.33
N ASP A 284 -18.75 -20.71 -13.56
CA ASP A 284 -20.08 -21.22 -13.91
C ASP A 284 -20.25 -22.73 -13.65
N ALA A 285 -19.16 -23.47 -13.53
CA ALA A 285 -19.16 -24.88 -13.13
C ALA A 285 -19.25 -25.08 -11.61
N GLY A 286 -19.04 -24.00 -10.84
CA GLY A 286 -19.01 -24.03 -9.38
C GLY A 286 -17.62 -24.30 -8.79
N ASP A 287 -16.58 -24.21 -9.61
CA ASP A 287 -15.20 -24.41 -9.19
C ASP A 287 -14.46 -23.10 -8.99
N GLY A 288 -13.64 -23.00 -7.95
CA GLY A 288 -12.82 -21.81 -7.73
C GLY A 288 -12.07 -21.78 -6.41
N LEU A 289 -11.82 -20.57 -5.92
CA LEU A 289 -11.17 -20.30 -4.65
C LEU A 289 -12.20 -20.03 -3.56
N VAL A 290 -11.96 -20.57 -2.37
CA VAL A 290 -12.62 -20.13 -1.14
C VAL A 290 -11.58 -19.68 -0.12
N GLN A 291 -11.91 -18.59 0.58
CA GLN A 291 -11.22 -18.15 1.79
C GLN A 291 -12.20 -18.24 2.96
N THR A 292 -11.74 -18.80 4.09
CA THR A 292 -12.47 -18.82 5.35
C THR A 292 -11.50 -18.57 6.50
N SER A 293 -12.01 -18.23 7.69
CA SER A 293 -11.16 -17.90 8.83
C SER A 293 -11.81 -18.22 10.16
N THR A 294 -11.05 -18.05 11.26
CA THR A 294 -11.61 -17.88 12.60
C THR A 294 -12.43 -16.59 12.69
N ASP A 295 -13.31 -16.47 13.70
CA ASP A 295 -14.30 -15.37 13.81
C ASP A 295 -13.69 -13.98 14.06
N VAL A 296 -12.43 -13.91 14.50
CA VAL A 296 -11.71 -12.65 14.72
C VAL A 296 -11.63 -11.84 13.43
N LEU A 297 -11.42 -12.50 12.29
CA LEU A 297 -11.36 -11.86 10.99
C LEU A 297 -12.78 -11.73 10.41
N ARG A 298 -13.44 -10.66 10.81
CA ARG A 298 -14.88 -10.44 10.64
C ARG A 298 -15.29 -9.97 9.25
N GLY A 299 -14.52 -9.08 8.63
CA GLY A 299 -14.87 -8.42 7.37
C GLY A 299 -14.73 -9.33 6.16
N ARG A 300 -15.65 -9.19 5.20
CA ARG A 300 -15.55 -9.76 3.85
C ARG A 300 -15.92 -8.69 2.84
N LYS A 301 -15.16 -8.61 1.75
CA LYS A 301 -15.32 -7.54 0.76
C LYS A 301 -15.13 -8.07 -0.64
N LEU A 302 -15.88 -7.51 -1.58
CA LEU A 302 -15.63 -7.56 -3.01
C LEU A 302 -15.26 -6.15 -3.48
N PHE A 303 -14.09 -6.01 -4.13
CA PHE A 303 -13.75 -4.84 -4.93
C PHE A 303 -13.87 -5.18 -6.41
N VAL A 304 -14.49 -4.30 -7.18
CA VAL A 304 -14.62 -4.39 -8.63
C VAL A 304 -14.00 -3.18 -9.30
N TRP A 305 -13.23 -3.39 -10.37
CA TRP A 305 -12.67 -2.32 -11.19
C TRP A 305 -13.72 -1.57 -12.01
N GLY A 306 -14.80 -2.25 -12.34
CA GLY A 306 -15.81 -1.80 -13.27
C GLY A 306 -15.50 -2.16 -14.73
N ALA A 307 -16.57 -2.56 -15.44
CA ALA A 307 -16.50 -2.94 -16.86
C ALA A 307 -16.42 -1.72 -17.81
N GLY A 308 -16.48 -0.50 -17.29
CA GLY A 308 -16.34 0.75 -18.06
C GLY A 308 -14.90 0.99 -18.57
N PRO A 309 -14.72 1.98 -19.46
CA PRO A 309 -13.42 2.26 -20.09
C PRO A 309 -12.27 2.46 -19.08
N GLY A 310 -12.51 3.24 -18.02
CA GLY A 310 -11.49 3.53 -17.01
C GLY A 310 -11.07 2.29 -16.21
N GLY A 311 -12.03 1.46 -15.77
CA GLY A 311 -11.72 0.22 -15.07
C GLY A 311 -10.94 -0.77 -15.92
N ARG A 312 -11.33 -0.93 -17.20
CA ARG A 312 -10.57 -1.75 -18.17
C ARG A 312 -9.17 -1.20 -18.40
N ARG A 313 -9.05 0.13 -18.55
CA ARG A 313 -7.75 0.79 -18.74
C ARG A 313 -6.82 0.57 -17.55
N TRP A 314 -7.32 0.68 -16.31
CA TRP A 314 -6.54 0.38 -15.12
C TRP A 314 -6.07 -1.07 -15.07
N GLN A 315 -6.94 -2.03 -15.37
CA GLN A 315 -6.55 -3.45 -15.37
C GLN A 315 -5.45 -3.73 -16.39
N GLU A 316 -5.55 -3.21 -17.63
CA GLU A 316 -4.50 -3.31 -18.64
C GLU A 316 -3.20 -2.59 -18.22
N TRP A 317 -3.34 -1.48 -17.48
CA TRP A 317 -2.21 -0.70 -16.97
C TRP A 317 -1.37 -1.45 -15.95
N LEU A 318 -1.99 -2.29 -15.14
CA LEU A 318 -1.38 -3.04 -14.04
C LEU A 318 -0.68 -4.33 -14.49
N THR A 319 -0.86 -4.73 -15.75
CA THR A 319 -0.30 -5.98 -16.29
C THR A 319 0.17 -5.79 -17.74
N GLU A 320 -0.05 -6.78 -18.58
CA GLU A 320 0.23 -6.74 -20.02
C GLU A 320 -1.01 -7.15 -20.81
N PRO A 321 -1.12 -6.70 -22.10
CA PRO A 321 -2.27 -7.03 -22.93
C PRO A 321 -2.54 -8.52 -23.00
N GLY A 322 -3.83 -8.91 -22.87
CA GLY A 322 -4.26 -10.30 -22.97
C GLY A 322 -4.20 -11.13 -21.69
N THR A 323 -3.76 -10.55 -20.56
CA THR A 323 -3.74 -11.27 -19.26
C THR A 323 -5.15 -11.56 -18.73
N GLY A 324 -6.17 -10.79 -19.13
CA GLY A 324 -7.51 -10.84 -18.57
C GLY A 324 -7.69 -9.89 -17.38
N GLY A 325 -8.94 -9.73 -16.95
CA GLY A 325 -9.29 -8.89 -15.83
C GLY A 325 -9.37 -9.65 -14.49
N TYR A 326 -9.40 -8.91 -13.41
CA TYR A 326 -9.55 -9.47 -12.08
C TYR A 326 -10.42 -8.57 -11.18
N CYS A 327 -10.93 -9.17 -10.13
CA CYS A 327 -11.51 -8.48 -8.99
C CYS A 327 -10.78 -8.91 -7.71
N GLU A 328 -11.09 -8.27 -6.61
CA GLU A 328 -10.46 -8.61 -5.33
C GLU A 328 -11.53 -9.06 -4.34
N ILE A 329 -11.36 -10.26 -3.79
CA ILE A 329 -12.08 -10.70 -2.61
C ILE A 329 -11.17 -10.50 -1.40
N GLN A 330 -11.72 -10.00 -0.29
CA GLN A 330 -10.87 -9.60 0.83
C GLN A 330 -11.46 -10.05 2.17
N ALA A 331 -10.59 -10.24 3.16
CA ALA A 331 -10.94 -10.59 4.52
C ALA A 331 -10.23 -9.65 5.52
N GLY A 332 -10.96 -9.10 6.49
CA GLY A 332 -10.43 -8.07 7.38
C GLY A 332 -10.89 -8.14 8.83
N LEU A 333 -10.15 -7.47 9.73
CA LEU A 333 -10.47 -7.40 11.15
C LEU A 333 -11.78 -6.67 11.43
N ALA A 334 -12.07 -5.62 10.66
CA ALA A 334 -13.27 -4.81 10.79
C ALA A 334 -14.29 -5.14 9.69
N ARG A 335 -15.50 -4.57 9.76
CA ARG A 335 -16.54 -4.75 8.72
C ARG A 335 -16.15 -4.05 7.42
N THR A 336 -15.51 -2.88 7.53
CA THR A 336 -15.08 -2.08 6.37
C THR A 336 -13.63 -1.64 6.49
N GLN A 337 -13.04 -1.22 5.39
CA GLN A 337 -11.68 -0.66 5.35
C GLN A 337 -11.59 0.76 5.93
N LEU A 338 -12.71 1.39 6.22
CA LEU A 338 -12.78 2.71 6.85
C LEU A 338 -12.55 2.66 8.37
N GLU A 339 -12.45 1.47 8.94
CA GLU A 339 -12.40 1.23 10.38
C GLU A 339 -11.01 0.83 10.85
N HIS A 340 -10.59 1.35 12.01
CA HIS A 340 -9.42 0.90 12.75
C HIS A 340 -9.85 0.26 14.07
N VAL A 341 -9.32 -0.92 14.35
CA VAL A 341 -9.60 -1.66 15.58
C VAL A 341 -8.60 -1.24 16.65
N ARG A 342 -9.08 -0.98 17.85
CA ARG A 342 -8.22 -0.65 19.00
C ARG A 342 -7.51 -1.92 19.49
N LEU A 343 -6.18 -1.92 19.49
CA LEU A 343 -5.34 -2.93 20.10
C LEU A 343 -4.80 -2.36 21.42
N GLU A 344 -5.10 -3.02 22.54
CA GLU A 344 -4.74 -2.53 23.86
C GLU A 344 -3.22 -2.52 24.09
N ALA A 345 -2.78 -1.79 25.12
CA ALA A 345 -1.39 -1.76 25.52
C ALA A 345 -0.87 -3.17 25.83
N GLU A 346 0.38 -3.45 25.47
CA GLU A 346 1.08 -4.71 25.78
C GLU A 346 0.25 -5.97 25.43
N SER A 347 -0.45 -5.93 24.29
CA SER A 347 -1.36 -6.99 23.86
C SER A 347 -1.12 -7.41 22.41
N GLU A 348 -1.79 -8.48 22.01
CA GLU A 348 -1.74 -8.97 20.65
C GLU A 348 -3.12 -9.41 20.17
N VAL A 349 -3.30 -9.44 18.86
CA VAL A 349 -4.44 -10.06 18.20
C VAL A 349 -3.93 -11.07 17.18
N ALA A 350 -4.55 -12.26 17.17
CA ALA A 350 -4.19 -13.32 16.24
C ALA A 350 -5.43 -14.05 15.71
N TRP A 351 -5.30 -14.60 14.51
CA TRP A 351 -6.35 -15.39 13.84
C TRP A 351 -5.73 -16.36 12.85
N LEU A 352 -6.56 -17.23 12.30
CA LEU A 352 -6.17 -18.14 11.22
C LEU A 352 -7.12 -18.02 10.05
N GLU A 353 -6.54 -17.97 8.85
CA GLU A 353 -7.20 -18.01 7.55
C GLU A 353 -6.90 -19.33 6.85
N ALA A 354 -7.80 -19.80 6.00
CA ALA A 354 -7.59 -20.95 5.15
C ALA A 354 -7.98 -20.63 3.71
N TYR A 355 -7.12 -20.99 2.78
CA TYR A 355 -7.26 -20.76 1.34
C TYR A 355 -7.16 -22.08 0.60
N GLY A 356 -8.14 -22.37 -0.24
CA GLY A 356 -8.11 -23.63 -0.99
C GLY A 356 -9.13 -23.70 -2.13
N PRO A 357 -9.12 -24.80 -2.89
CA PRO A 357 -10.12 -25.03 -3.91
C PRO A 357 -11.49 -25.32 -3.29
N LEU A 358 -12.52 -24.82 -3.93
CA LEU A 358 -13.89 -25.24 -3.65
C LEU A 358 -14.53 -25.70 -4.94
N SER A 359 -15.21 -26.86 -4.89
CA SER A 359 -16.12 -27.35 -5.92
C SER A 359 -17.50 -27.46 -5.31
N ALA A 360 -18.44 -26.64 -5.79
CA ALA A 360 -19.81 -26.56 -5.34
C ALA A 360 -20.74 -26.71 -6.55
N PRO A 361 -22.06 -27.00 -6.38
CA PRO A 361 -22.97 -26.90 -7.49
C PRO A 361 -22.92 -25.51 -8.15
N PRO A 362 -23.21 -25.41 -9.48
CA PRO A 362 -23.17 -24.14 -10.20
C PRO A 362 -23.79 -22.98 -9.42
N PRO A 363 -23.16 -21.82 -9.33
CA PRO A 363 -23.61 -20.70 -8.50
C PRO A 363 -24.75 -19.92 -9.16
N ALA A 364 -25.77 -20.61 -9.70
CA ALA A 364 -26.94 -20.06 -10.36
C ALA A 364 -28.21 -20.34 -9.57
N GLY A 365 -29.22 -19.46 -9.69
CA GLY A 365 -30.54 -19.59 -9.04
C GLY A 365 -30.70 -18.64 -7.84
N GLU A 366 -31.69 -18.92 -7.00
CA GLU A 366 -32.05 -18.12 -5.84
C GLU A 366 -30.88 -18.01 -4.85
N TRP A 367 -30.65 -16.81 -4.33
CA TRP A 367 -29.46 -16.45 -3.51
C TRP A 367 -29.30 -17.38 -2.29
N ASP A 368 -30.34 -17.54 -1.48
CA ASP A 368 -30.29 -18.41 -0.29
C ASP A 368 -29.99 -19.88 -0.64
N ALA A 369 -30.48 -20.35 -1.77
CA ALA A 369 -30.22 -21.72 -2.21
C ALA A 369 -28.77 -21.88 -2.69
N VAL A 370 -28.21 -20.86 -3.35
CA VAL A 370 -26.80 -20.83 -3.76
C VAL A 370 -25.90 -20.82 -2.55
N LEU A 371 -26.14 -19.91 -1.58
CA LEU A 371 -25.36 -19.84 -0.34
C LEU A 371 -25.38 -21.16 0.41
N ARG A 372 -26.55 -21.74 0.62
CA ARG A 372 -26.71 -23.01 1.34
C ARG A 372 -25.87 -24.13 0.73
N ARG A 373 -25.98 -24.34 -0.60
CA ARG A 373 -25.22 -25.38 -1.33
C ARG A 373 -23.70 -25.13 -1.23
N THR A 374 -23.28 -23.87 -1.31
CA THR A 374 -21.87 -23.49 -1.19
C THR A 374 -21.36 -23.75 0.22
N GLU A 375 -22.14 -23.41 1.25
CA GLU A 375 -21.80 -23.70 2.65
C GLU A 375 -21.72 -25.21 2.95
N GLU A 376 -22.63 -26.01 2.39
CA GLU A 376 -22.60 -27.48 2.50
C GLU A 376 -21.32 -28.04 1.86
N SER A 377 -20.96 -27.56 0.66
CA SER A 377 -19.72 -27.95 -0.02
C SER A 377 -18.47 -27.53 0.76
N LEU A 378 -18.45 -26.31 1.31
CA LEU A 378 -17.36 -25.84 2.15
C LEU A 378 -17.27 -26.64 3.45
N ALA A 379 -18.40 -26.96 4.08
CA ALA A 379 -18.41 -27.76 5.30
C ALA A 379 -17.88 -29.19 5.07
N ALA A 380 -18.14 -29.76 3.88
CA ALA A 380 -17.62 -31.06 3.48
C ALA A 380 -16.11 -31.00 3.16
N ALA A 381 -15.63 -29.93 2.47
CA ALA A 381 -14.22 -29.77 2.11
C ALA A 381 -13.35 -29.37 3.31
N LEU A 382 -13.85 -28.44 4.14
CA LEU A 382 -13.16 -27.93 5.33
C LEU A 382 -14.19 -27.56 6.40
N PRO A 383 -14.48 -28.45 7.36
CA PRO A 383 -15.38 -28.14 8.47
C PRO A 383 -14.90 -26.93 9.29
N ARG A 384 -15.81 -26.10 9.83
CA ARG A 384 -15.47 -24.96 10.69
C ARG A 384 -14.55 -25.38 11.86
N ALA A 385 -14.92 -26.49 12.52
CA ALA A 385 -14.12 -27.02 13.65
C ALA A 385 -12.68 -27.39 13.26
N ALA A 386 -12.40 -27.69 11.99
CA ALA A 386 -11.04 -27.96 11.52
C ALA A 386 -10.21 -26.66 11.45
N VAL A 387 -10.82 -25.54 11.09
CA VAL A 387 -10.16 -24.21 11.11
C VAL A 387 -9.84 -23.79 12.54
N ASP A 388 -10.81 -23.95 13.46
CA ASP A 388 -10.62 -23.63 14.87
C ASP A 388 -9.54 -24.53 15.51
N ALA A 389 -9.57 -25.85 15.19
CA ALA A 389 -8.55 -26.79 15.66
C ALA A 389 -7.16 -26.47 15.10
N ALA A 390 -7.05 -26.06 13.84
CA ALA A 390 -5.78 -25.64 13.25
C ALA A 390 -5.23 -24.38 13.94
N TYR A 391 -6.08 -23.41 14.27
CA TYR A 391 -5.69 -22.24 15.04
C TYR A 391 -5.16 -22.60 16.43
N GLU A 392 -5.88 -23.45 17.17
CA GLU A 392 -5.42 -23.92 18.49
C GLU A 392 -4.10 -24.71 18.40
N ALA A 393 -3.94 -25.53 17.35
CA ALA A 393 -2.71 -26.26 17.11
C ALA A 393 -1.52 -25.35 16.78
N TRP A 394 -1.75 -24.23 16.08
CA TRP A 394 -0.71 -23.25 15.74
C TRP A 394 -0.23 -22.42 16.94
N LYS A 395 -1.11 -22.06 17.88
CA LYS A 395 -0.77 -21.18 19.02
C LYS A 395 0.55 -21.52 19.73
N PRO A 396 0.85 -22.79 20.07
CA PRO A 396 2.12 -23.13 20.73
C PRO A 396 3.36 -22.84 19.88
N TYR A 397 3.19 -22.74 18.55
CA TYR A 397 4.27 -22.51 17.60
C TYR A 397 4.44 -21.02 17.24
N ALA A 398 3.51 -20.17 17.67
CA ALA A 398 3.56 -18.73 17.38
C ALA A 398 4.86 -18.08 17.88
N ASP A 399 5.40 -18.54 19.00
CA ASP A 399 6.65 -18.08 19.62
C ASP A 399 7.87 -18.96 19.29
N ALA A 400 7.73 -19.96 18.41
CA ALA A 400 8.84 -20.84 18.05
C ALA A 400 9.94 -20.04 17.32
N ASP A 401 11.19 -20.28 17.71
CA ASP A 401 12.34 -19.63 17.10
C ASP A 401 12.54 -20.10 15.65
N PRO A 402 13.03 -19.22 14.75
CA PRO A 402 13.48 -19.59 13.42
C PRO A 402 14.55 -20.68 13.42
N VAL A 403 14.34 -21.72 12.59
CA VAL A 403 15.31 -22.80 12.38
C VAL A 403 16.32 -22.42 11.28
N GLU A 404 15.83 -21.77 10.22
CA GLU A 404 16.64 -21.30 9.08
C GLU A 404 16.07 -19.98 8.56
N THR A 405 16.90 -18.94 8.49
CA THR A 405 16.54 -17.67 7.84
C THR A 405 16.56 -17.83 6.33
N LEU A 406 15.46 -17.49 5.68
CA LEU A 406 15.28 -17.60 4.23
C LEU A 406 15.37 -16.24 3.51
N ALA A 407 14.94 -15.16 4.15
CA ALA A 407 15.06 -13.80 3.66
C ALA A 407 15.19 -12.81 4.83
N THR A 408 15.73 -11.63 4.52
CA THR A 408 15.94 -10.54 5.49
C THR A 408 15.06 -9.36 5.11
N GLY A 409 14.33 -8.81 6.08
CA GLY A 409 13.52 -7.62 5.97
C GLY A 409 14.29 -6.32 6.22
N SER A 410 13.60 -5.29 6.70
CA SER A 410 14.22 -3.99 7.02
C SER A 410 14.96 -3.97 8.34
N GLY A 411 15.82 -2.96 8.54
CA GLY A 411 16.50 -2.68 9.82
C GLY A 411 15.60 -1.97 10.85
N ARG A 412 14.40 -1.56 10.46
CA ARG A 412 13.51 -0.76 11.32
C ARG A 412 13.16 -1.47 12.63
N GLY A 413 12.77 -2.73 12.56
CA GLY A 413 12.40 -3.50 13.74
C GLY A 413 13.58 -3.70 14.69
N ALA A 414 14.80 -3.91 14.15
CA ALA A 414 16.01 -4.02 14.96
C ALA A 414 16.28 -2.73 15.76
N LEU A 415 16.12 -1.58 15.13
CA LEU A 415 16.31 -0.28 15.76
C LEU A 415 15.28 -0.04 16.89
N GLU A 416 14.02 -0.37 16.67
CA GLU A 416 12.96 -0.23 17.69
C GLU A 416 13.16 -1.18 18.88
N VAL A 417 13.57 -2.43 18.60
CA VAL A 417 13.89 -3.40 19.64
C VAL A 417 15.08 -2.95 20.46
N LEU A 418 16.15 -2.44 19.85
CA LEU A 418 17.31 -1.89 20.55
C LEU A 418 16.92 -0.71 21.46
N ARG A 419 16.12 0.23 20.91
CA ARG A 419 15.67 1.40 21.66
C ARG A 419 14.85 1.05 22.90
N ALA A 420 13.92 0.13 22.77
CA ALA A 420 12.93 -0.16 23.82
C ALA A 420 13.23 -1.40 24.67
N GLY A 421 14.19 -2.23 24.25
CA GLY A 421 14.51 -3.49 24.93
C GLY A 421 13.40 -4.55 24.86
N TRP A 422 12.51 -4.46 23.88
CA TRP A 422 11.40 -5.40 23.75
C TRP A 422 11.87 -6.81 23.43
N LYS A 423 11.16 -7.79 24.00
CA LYS A 423 11.31 -9.20 23.65
C LYS A 423 10.12 -9.60 22.79
N LEU A 424 10.39 -10.02 21.57
CA LEU A 424 9.39 -10.44 20.58
C LEU A 424 9.65 -11.91 20.18
N PRO A 425 9.27 -12.89 21.03
CA PRO A 425 9.53 -14.29 20.75
C PRO A 425 9.02 -14.71 19.38
N GLY A 426 9.79 -15.53 18.68
CA GLY A 426 9.47 -16.06 17.36
C GLY A 426 9.68 -15.10 16.19
N THR A 427 9.85 -13.80 16.42
CA THR A 427 10.08 -12.79 15.40
C THR A 427 11.31 -11.94 15.71
N PRO A 428 12.52 -12.50 15.58
CA PRO A 428 13.75 -11.78 15.87
C PRO A 428 14.01 -10.66 14.86
N PHE A 429 14.43 -9.50 15.35
CA PHE A 429 14.92 -8.39 14.56
C PHE A 429 16.42 -8.19 14.86
N PRO A 430 17.31 -8.88 14.11
CA PRO A 430 18.73 -8.87 14.45
C PRO A 430 19.41 -7.55 14.03
N GLU A 431 20.35 -7.09 14.85
CA GLU A 431 21.14 -5.86 14.57
C GLU A 431 21.89 -5.91 13.23
N SER A 432 22.20 -7.10 12.72
CA SER A 432 22.81 -7.28 11.41
C SER A 432 21.96 -6.79 10.23
N THR A 433 20.69 -6.44 10.47
CA THR A 433 19.80 -5.85 9.48
C THR A 433 19.85 -4.33 9.42
N LEU A 434 20.50 -3.69 10.41
CA LEU A 434 20.73 -2.24 10.39
C LEU A 434 21.57 -1.87 9.17
N GLY A 435 21.08 -0.92 8.40
CA GLY A 435 21.70 -0.42 7.20
C GLY A 435 22.06 1.07 7.31
N GLU A 436 22.51 1.65 6.19
CA GLU A 436 22.90 3.06 6.11
C GLU A 436 21.78 4.02 6.57
N ALA A 437 20.51 3.63 6.40
CA ALA A 437 19.36 4.43 6.80
C ALA A 437 19.16 4.47 8.32
N GLU A 438 19.51 3.40 9.03
CA GLU A 438 19.34 3.24 10.48
C GLU A 438 20.56 3.68 11.28
N GLU A 439 21.77 3.65 10.71
CA GLU A 439 23.02 3.99 11.41
C GLU A 439 23.00 5.36 12.12
N PRO A 440 22.49 6.46 11.54
CA PRO A 440 22.44 7.74 12.25
C PRO A 440 21.55 7.71 13.50
N TRP A 441 20.48 6.93 13.45
CA TRP A 441 19.54 6.77 14.56
C TRP A 441 20.11 5.85 15.66
N ARG A 442 20.89 4.85 15.27
CA ARG A 442 21.65 4.04 16.19
C ARG A 442 22.68 4.89 16.95
N GLU A 443 23.43 5.76 16.24
CA GLU A 443 24.39 6.66 16.87
C GLU A 443 23.71 7.62 17.84
N LEU A 444 22.53 8.16 17.48
CA LEU A 444 21.71 8.95 18.40
C LEU A 444 21.34 8.17 19.66
N LEU A 445 20.95 6.90 19.51
CA LEU A 445 20.60 6.02 20.63
C LEU A 445 21.82 5.74 21.54
N ASP A 446 22.99 5.46 20.97
CA ASP A 446 24.19 5.06 21.68
C ASP A 446 24.89 6.25 22.34
N SER A 447 24.92 7.43 21.70
CA SER A 447 25.72 8.60 22.11
C SER A 447 24.91 9.80 22.60
N GLY A 448 23.58 9.81 22.37
CA GLY A 448 22.73 10.98 22.60
C GLY A 448 22.97 12.13 21.61
N SER A 449 23.70 11.89 20.52
CA SER A 449 24.04 12.90 19.52
C SER A 449 23.72 12.39 18.11
N PHE A 450 23.04 13.22 17.30
CA PHE A 450 22.80 12.86 15.90
C PHE A 450 24.07 13.17 15.08
N PRO A 451 24.61 12.20 14.31
CA PRO A 451 25.89 12.36 13.64
C PRO A 451 25.85 13.40 12.53
N GLN A 452 26.95 14.09 12.34
CA GLN A 452 27.13 14.96 11.18
C GLN A 452 27.57 14.13 9.97
N PRO A 453 26.95 14.30 8.81
CA PRO A 453 27.34 13.56 7.61
C PRO A 453 28.77 13.94 7.21
N ARG A 454 29.59 12.93 6.89
CA ARG A 454 30.98 13.14 6.39
C ARG A 454 31.00 13.75 5.00
N GLU A 455 29.91 13.53 4.23
CA GLU A 455 29.72 14.01 2.87
C GLU A 455 28.36 14.68 2.74
N VAL A 456 28.26 15.70 1.88
CA VAL A 456 26.99 16.34 1.57
C VAL A 456 26.13 15.36 0.79
N ARG A 457 25.00 14.96 1.36
CA ARG A 457 24.01 14.04 0.78
C ARG A 457 22.59 14.53 1.06
N PRO A 458 21.60 14.12 0.23
CA PRO A 458 20.21 14.27 0.62
C PRO A 458 19.96 13.60 1.98
N PRO A 459 19.18 14.22 2.89
CA PRO A 459 18.94 13.65 4.23
C PRO A 459 18.35 12.25 4.18
N GLY A 460 18.74 11.41 5.13
CA GLY A 460 18.16 10.10 5.37
C GLY A 460 16.70 10.18 5.84
N PRO A 461 16.01 9.02 6.02
CA PRO A 461 14.65 9.00 6.54
C PRO A 461 14.58 9.54 7.97
N SER A 462 13.47 10.25 8.29
CA SER A 462 13.25 10.78 9.64
C SER A 462 12.36 9.82 10.44
N LEU A 463 12.79 9.46 11.65
CA LEU A 463 11.96 8.76 12.61
C LEU A 463 11.16 9.79 13.41
N VAL A 464 9.86 9.52 13.59
CA VAL A 464 8.92 10.53 14.08
C VAL A 464 8.13 10.08 15.32
N ALA A 465 8.26 8.82 15.73
CA ALA A 465 7.61 8.32 16.94
C ALA A 465 8.08 9.13 18.18
N PRO A 466 7.21 9.33 19.19
CA PRO A 466 7.52 10.19 20.33
C PRO A 466 8.87 9.92 20.99
N PRO A 467 9.32 8.67 21.23
CA PRO A 467 10.63 8.44 21.84
C PRO A 467 11.82 8.95 21.01
N TRP A 468 11.72 8.89 19.68
CA TRP A 468 12.75 9.43 18.80
C TRP A 468 12.77 10.97 18.80
N ARG A 469 11.58 11.58 18.84
CA ARG A 469 11.43 13.02 19.00
C ARG A 469 12.07 13.50 20.30
N ASP A 470 11.78 12.83 21.43
CA ASP A 470 12.32 13.18 22.76
C ASP A 470 13.86 13.13 22.77
N MET A 471 14.46 12.12 22.11
CA MET A 471 15.91 12.05 21.96
C MET A 471 16.48 13.21 21.12
N LEU A 472 15.81 13.56 20.01
CA LEU A 472 16.22 14.72 19.19
C LEU A 472 16.11 16.05 19.96
N GLU A 473 15.09 16.23 20.82
CA GLU A 473 14.91 17.41 21.65
C GLU A 473 16.03 17.58 22.69
N THR A 474 16.65 16.49 23.12
CA THR A 474 17.75 16.50 24.10
C THR A 474 19.15 16.45 23.47
N ALA A 475 19.23 16.11 22.18
CA ALA A 475 20.50 16.06 21.45
C ALA A 475 21.08 17.45 21.18
N PRO A 476 22.42 17.58 20.94
CA PRO A 476 23.01 18.82 20.51
C PRO A 476 22.33 19.41 19.27
N ALA A 477 21.99 20.70 19.34
CA ALA A 477 21.29 21.43 18.29
C ALA A 477 22.22 21.69 17.08
N THR A 478 22.30 20.74 16.16
CA THR A 478 22.97 20.89 14.87
C THR A 478 21.94 21.10 13.76
N PRO A 479 22.31 21.62 12.58
CA PRO A 479 21.34 21.79 11.48
C PRO A 479 20.60 20.49 11.12
N LEU A 480 21.29 19.34 11.15
CA LEU A 480 20.67 18.06 10.83
C LEU A 480 19.78 17.55 11.97
N THR A 481 20.17 17.73 13.24
CA THR A 481 19.32 17.44 14.40
C THR A 481 18.02 18.25 14.33
N GLU A 482 18.11 19.56 14.09
CA GLU A 482 16.96 20.45 13.98
C GLU A 482 16.08 20.14 12.75
N TYR A 483 16.68 19.67 11.65
CA TYR A 483 15.94 19.19 10.48
C TYR A 483 15.05 18.01 10.85
N HIS A 484 15.61 16.94 11.44
CA HIS A 484 14.86 15.75 11.83
C HIS A 484 13.86 16.04 12.96
N LEU A 485 14.24 16.88 13.92
CA LEU A 485 13.35 17.34 14.99
C LEU A 485 12.14 18.07 14.41
N GLY A 486 12.34 18.99 13.49
CA GLY A 486 11.26 19.69 12.80
C GLY A 486 10.32 18.75 12.06
N VAL A 487 10.84 17.70 11.39
CA VAL A 487 10.01 16.68 10.74
C VAL A 487 9.18 15.89 11.76
N ALA A 488 9.75 15.50 12.90
CA ALA A 488 9.04 14.81 13.97
C ALA A 488 7.95 15.69 14.63
N GLN A 489 8.26 16.96 14.88
CA GLN A 489 7.30 17.95 15.39
C GLN A 489 6.16 18.20 14.40
N TRP A 490 6.47 18.26 13.09
CA TRP A 490 5.48 18.39 12.03
C TRP A 490 4.52 17.20 12.01
N HIS A 491 5.05 15.98 12.10
CA HIS A 491 4.24 14.76 12.21
C HIS A 491 3.31 14.79 13.43
N ALA A 492 3.80 15.23 14.57
CA ALA A 492 3.02 15.33 15.81
C ALA A 492 1.94 16.43 15.76
N GLY A 493 1.92 17.27 14.73
CA GLY A 493 1.00 18.40 14.59
C GLY A 493 1.51 19.72 15.21
N ASP A 494 2.72 19.73 15.78
CA ASP A 494 3.35 20.91 16.39
C ASP A 494 3.99 21.83 15.32
N ARG A 495 3.15 22.29 14.36
CA ARG A 495 3.54 23.03 13.16
C ARG A 495 4.45 24.22 13.46
N ALA A 496 4.09 25.02 14.47
CA ALA A 496 4.87 26.20 14.86
C ALA A 496 6.24 25.85 15.43
N GLN A 497 6.38 24.72 16.15
CA GLN A 497 7.68 24.26 16.64
C GLN A 497 8.54 23.75 15.49
N ALA A 498 7.97 22.99 14.56
CA ALA A 498 8.66 22.51 13.38
C ALA A 498 9.28 23.66 12.57
N VAL A 499 8.49 24.69 12.28
CA VAL A 499 8.99 25.90 11.58
C VAL A 499 10.16 26.55 12.34
N ARG A 500 10.03 26.72 13.67
CA ARG A 500 11.11 27.29 14.49
C ARG A 500 12.38 26.43 14.48
N SER A 501 12.25 25.09 14.48
CA SER A 501 13.41 24.19 14.38
C SER A 501 14.14 24.38 13.06
N TRP A 502 13.42 24.42 11.94
CA TRP A 502 14.00 24.64 10.62
C TRP A 502 14.61 26.04 10.47
N GLU A 503 13.99 27.09 11.02
CA GLU A 503 14.54 28.45 11.01
C GLU A 503 15.82 28.56 11.88
N ARG A 504 15.85 27.90 13.06
CA ARG A 504 17.10 27.84 13.88
C ARG A 504 18.23 27.14 13.13
N ALA A 505 17.92 26.06 12.43
CA ALA A 505 18.89 25.34 11.61
C ALA A 505 19.52 26.27 10.53
N LEU A 506 18.69 27.01 9.80
CA LEU A 506 19.15 27.96 8.78
C LEU A 506 19.98 29.13 9.39
N ALA A 507 19.60 29.59 10.57
CA ALA A 507 20.33 30.67 11.27
C ALA A 507 21.62 30.22 11.96
N SER A 508 21.91 28.93 12.03
CA SER A 508 23.08 28.37 12.69
C SER A 508 24.37 28.71 11.92
N PRO A 509 25.45 29.14 12.58
CA PRO A 509 26.74 29.29 11.92
C PRO A 509 27.27 28.00 11.29
N ALA A 510 26.86 26.86 11.82
CA ALA A 510 27.19 25.53 11.27
C ALA A 510 26.40 25.21 9.98
N ALA A 511 25.37 25.97 9.62
CA ALA A 511 24.60 25.78 8.39
C ALA A 511 25.46 25.92 7.12
N GLN A 512 26.56 26.72 7.19
CA GLN A 512 27.50 26.86 6.07
C GLN A 512 28.17 25.53 5.65
N ALA A 513 28.16 24.52 6.54
CA ALA A 513 28.72 23.19 6.30
C ALA A 513 27.62 22.11 6.01
N SER A 514 26.37 22.49 6.04
CA SER A 514 25.20 21.57 5.86
C SER A 514 24.33 22.06 4.69
N PRO A 515 23.66 21.15 3.96
CA PRO A 515 22.79 21.56 2.88
C PRO A 515 21.58 22.36 3.41
N GLU A 516 21.37 23.56 2.88
CA GLU A 516 20.25 24.45 3.27
C GLU A 516 18.93 24.06 2.55
N TRP A 517 19.03 23.49 1.36
CA TRP A 517 17.88 23.21 0.53
C TRP A 517 16.82 22.30 1.18
N PRO A 518 17.14 21.29 2.04
CA PRO A 518 16.11 20.47 2.69
C PRO A 518 15.29 21.28 3.68
N LEU A 519 15.92 22.23 4.40
CA LEU A 519 15.26 23.12 5.35
C LEU A 519 14.36 24.12 4.62
N LEU A 520 14.86 24.75 3.54
CA LEU A 520 14.07 25.64 2.69
C LEU A 520 12.85 24.92 2.10
N ARG A 521 13.02 23.67 1.67
CA ARG A 521 11.91 22.85 1.18
C ARG A 521 10.88 22.58 2.28
N CYS A 522 11.30 22.25 3.49
CA CYS A 522 10.37 22.03 4.62
C CYS A 522 9.58 23.31 4.95
N LEU A 523 10.25 24.46 4.97
CA LEU A 523 9.61 25.76 5.16
C LEU A 523 8.69 26.14 3.99
N ALA A 524 9.00 25.75 2.76
CA ALA A 524 8.14 25.96 1.61
C ALA A 524 6.81 25.17 1.76
N VAL A 525 6.87 23.91 2.22
CA VAL A 525 5.67 23.14 2.52
C VAL A 525 4.84 23.81 3.65
N ALA A 526 5.52 24.31 4.69
CA ALA A 526 4.82 25.00 5.78
C ALA A 526 4.10 26.26 5.30
N ASP A 527 4.70 27.02 4.39
CA ASP A 527 4.08 28.19 3.77
C ASP A 527 2.90 27.82 2.88
N GLU A 528 3.03 26.74 2.10
CA GLU A 528 1.95 26.22 1.25
C GLU A 528 0.72 25.81 2.08
N GLU A 529 0.93 25.07 3.18
CA GLU A 529 -0.11 24.67 4.13
C GLU A 529 -0.78 25.86 4.84
N ALA A 530 -0.02 26.95 5.05
CA ALA A 530 -0.52 28.19 5.61
C ALA A 530 -1.21 29.11 4.56
N GLY A 531 -1.28 28.70 3.28
CA GLY A 531 -1.86 29.48 2.19
C GLY A 531 -0.95 30.61 1.65
N HIS A 532 0.30 30.67 2.04
CA HIS A 532 1.27 31.67 1.60
C HIS A 532 1.95 31.25 0.28
N HIS A 533 1.18 31.04 -0.77
CA HIS A 533 1.62 30.40 -2.03
C HIS A 533 2.80 31.13 -2.72
N GLU A 534 2.83 32.45 -2.70
CA GLU A 534 3.94 33.23 -3.27
C GLU A 534 5.27 32.96 -2.54
N ARG A 535 5.24 33.01 -1.20
CA ARG A 535 6.40 32.73 -0.38
C ARG A 535 6.85 31.27 -0.50
N ALA A 536 5.90 30.33 -0.57
CA ALA A 536 6.18 28.92 -0.83
C ALA A 536 6.92 28.75 -2.17
N ALA A 537 6.43 29.39 -3.24
CA ALA A 537 7.05 29.33 -4.55
C ALA A 537 8.49 29.89 -4.54
N ASP A 538 8.71 31.01 -3.86
CA ASP A 538 10.07 31.58 -3.71
C ASP A 538 11.01 30.60 -2.99
N ARG A 539 10.59 30.03 -1.86
CA ARG A 539 11.38 29.05 -1.09
C ARG A 539 11.64 27.75 -1.85
N TYR A 540 10.68 27.26 -2.62
CA TYR A 540 10.91 26.08 -3.48
C TYR A 540 11.94 26.38 -4.58
N ALA A 541 11.87 27.54 -5.21
CA ALA A 541 12.85 27.96 -6.22
C ALA A 541 14.25 28.09 -5.60
N GLU A 542 14.36 28.73 -4.42
CA GLU A 542 15.63 28.87 -3.70
C GLU A 542 16.17 27.50 -3.25
N ALA A 543 15.32 26.60 -2.77
CA ALA A 543 15.70 25.24 -2.41
C ALA A 543 16.24 24.47 -3.63
N PHE A 544 15.57 24.57 -4.79
CA PHE A 544 16.03 23.94 -6.02
C PHE A 544 17.37 24.52 -6.50
N ASP A 545 17.56 25.84 -6.39
CA ASP A 545 18.83 26.49 -6.68
C ASP A 545 19.95 26.00 -5.75
N GLY A 546 19.67 25.86 -4.47
CA GLY A 546 20.57 25.28 -3.47
C GLY A 546 20.97 23.86 -3.82
N LEU A 547 19.97 23.00 -4.10
CA LEU A 547 20.21 21.62 -4.51
C LEU A 547 21.12 21.52 -5.74
N CYS A 548 20.87 22.33 -6.77
CA CYS A 548 21.70 22.33 -7.99
C CYS A 548 23.15 22.80 -7.72
N ARG A 549 23.38 23.71 -6.78
CA ARG A 549 24.74 24.14 -6.37
C ARG A 549 25.49 23.07 -5.58
N GLU A 550 24.76 22.33 -4.75
CA GLU A 550 25.34 21.35 -3.81
C GLU A 550 25.47 19.95 -4.41
N ARG A 551 24.74 19.65 -5.49
CA ARG A 551 24.79 18.37 -6.18
C ARG A 551 26.23 18.04 -6.60
N ARG A 552 26.74 16.89 -6.13
CA ARG A 552 28.14 16.47 -6.34
C ARG A 552 28.31 15.47 -7.48
N ASP A 553 27.28 14.68 -7.76
CA ASP A 553 27.30 13.62 -8.77
C ASP A 553 25.91 13.36 -9.36
N ASP A 554 25.83 12.42 -10.29
CA ASP A 554 24.59 11.92 -10.89
C ASP A 554 24.11 10.62 -10.23
N GLY A 555 24.50 10.35 -9.00
CA GLY A 555 24.07 9.20 -8.24
C GLY A 555 22.57 9.14 -8.01
N PRO A 556 22.02 7.94 -7.73
CA PRO A 556 20.57 7.73 -7.64
C PRO A 556 19.86 8.67 -6.66
N SER A 557 20.45 8.92 -5.48
CA SER A 557 19.85 9.79 -4.45
C SER A 557 19.78 11.26 -4.89
N TRP A 558 20.84 11.79 -5.54
CA TRP A 558 20.84 13.14 -6.07
C TRP A 558 19.89 13.32 -7.25
N THR A 559 19.82 12.30 -8.13
CA THR A 559 18.87 12.29 -9.25
C THR A 559 17.44 12.28 -8.75
N ALA A 560 17.14 11.46 -7.74
CA ALA A 560 15.80 11.41 -7.11
C ALA A 560 15.44 12.73 -6.42
N ALA A 561 16.40 13.35 -5.66
CA ALA A 561 16.19 14.64 -5.02
C ALA A 561 15.92 15.74 -6.06
N THR A 562 16.70 15.78 -7.15
CA THR A 562 16.55 16.77 -8.22
C THR A 562 15.18 16.63 -8.93
N ALA A 563 14.76 15.40 -9.21
CA ALA A 563 13.46 15.12 -9.81
C ALA A 563 12.31 15.54 -8.85
N ALA A 564 12.37 15.11 -7.60
CA ALA A 564 11.32 15.38 -6.62
C ALA A 564 11.18 16.87 -6.31
N LEU A 565 12.28 17.55 -5.96
CA LEU A 565 12.25 18.98 -5.64
C LEU A 565 11.97 19.84 -6.87
N GLY A 566 12.48 19.46 -8.05
CA GLY A 566 12.18 20.15 -9.30
C GLY A 566 10.68 20.11 -9.65
N ARG A 567 10.04 18.94 -9.45
CA ARG A 567 8.59 18.80 -9.61
C ARG A 567 7.84 19.73 -8.64
N GLU A 568 8.15 19.68 -7.33
CA GLU A 568 7.50 20.52 -6.32
C GLU A 568 7.68 22.02 -6.62
N ALA A 569 8.88 22.45 -7.05
CA ALA A 569 9.16 23.83 -7.40
C ALA A 569 8.37 24.30 -8.62
N ILE A 570 8.30 23.48 -9.69
CA ILE A 570 7.51 23.81 -10.89
C ILE A 570 6.03 23.90 -10.53
N GLU A 571 5.48 22.91 -9.81
CA GLU A 571 4.07 22.90 -9.39
C GLU A 571 3.73 24.13 -8.53
N ALA A 572 4.60 24.51 -7.58
CA ALA A 572 4.40 25.69 -6.73
C ALA A 572 4.45 27.00 -7.54
N LEU A 573 5.41 27.13 -8.44
CA LEU A 573 5.55 28.31 -9.31
C LEU A 573 4.35 28.45 -10.27
N LEU A 574 3.84 27.34 -10.82
CA LEU A 574 2.65 27.35 -11.68
C LEU A 574 1.39 27.75 -10.89
N ARG A 575 1.22 27.25 -9.65
CA ARG A 575 0.12 27.68 -8.76
C ARG A 575 0.18 29.17 -8.42
N ALA A 576 1.38 29.74 -8.30
CA ALA A 576 1.61 31.17 -8.12
C ALA A 576 1.52 31.98 -9.45
N GLY A 577 1.13 31.38 -10.57
CA GLY A 577 1.03 32.05 -11.88
C GLY A 577 2.38 32.44 -12.50
N ARG A 578 3.48 31.84 -12.05
CA ARG A 578 4.86 32.24 -12.43
C ARG A 578 5.46 31.27 -13.45
N ALA A 579 4.91 31.23 -14.67
CA ALA A 579 5.33 30.31 -15.72
C ALA A 579 6.81 30.45 -16.15
N ALA A 580 7.34 31.67 -16.27
CA ALA A 580 8.72 31.87 -16.71
C ALA A 580 9.76 31.34 -15.68
N PRO A 581 9.68 31.60 -14.36
CA PRO A 581 10.51 30.92 -13.38
C PRO A 581 10.35 29.38 -13.38
N ALA A 582 9.11 28.87 -13.55
CA ALA A 582 8.86 27.43 -13.67
C ALA A 582 9.59 26.80 -14.88
N ARG A 583 9.62 27.51 -16.02
CA ARG A 583 10.40 27.12 -17.20
C ARG A 583 11.89 27.07 -16.89
N GLY A 584 12.42 28.02 -16.16
CA GLY A 584 13.83 28.03 -15.74
C GLY A 584 14.19 26.83 -14.85
N VAL A 585 13.30 26.37 -13.96
CA VAL A 585 13.49 25.11 -13.20
C VAL A 585 13.45 23.90 -14.14
N TRP A 586 12.48 23.84 -15.04
CA TRP A 586 12.30 22.76 -16.02
C TRP A 586 13.57 22.56 -16.87
N GLU A 587 14.13 23.62 -17.42
CA GLU A 587 15.31 23.57 -18.30
C GLU A 587 16.56 23.03 -17.61
N ARG A 588 16.64 23.18 -16.30
CA ARG A 588 17.76 22.69 -15.47
C ARG A 588 17.60 21.24 -15.03
N LEU A 589 16.43 20.61 -15.24
CA LEU A 589 16.25 19.18 -14.98
C LEU A 589 17.07 18.35 -15.99
N PRO A 590 17.67 17.22 -15.54
CA PRO A 590 18.33 16.30 -16.44
C PRO A 590 17.42 15.81 -17.57
N ALA A 591 17.99 15.61 -18.77
CA ALA A 591 17.21 15.17 -19.94
C ALA A 591 16.40 13.90 -19.64
N GLY A 592 17.04 12.86 -19.07
CA GLY A 592 16.35 11.62 -18.72
C GLY A 592 15.22 11.82 -17.69
N THR A 593 15.29 12.84 -16.80
CA THR A 593 14.19 13.18 -15.92
C THR A 593 13.02 13.81 -16.69
N ARG A 594 13.30 14.72 -17.62
CA ARG A 594 12.28 15.39 -18.44
C ARG A 594 11.53 14.44 -19.36
N GLU A 595 12.17 13.36 -19.82
CA GLU A 595 11.58 12.31 -20.66
C GLU A 595 10.59 11.41 -19.90
N ARG A 596 10.65 11.36 -18.57
CA ARG A 596 9.71 10.57 -17.76
C ARG A 596 8.28 11.09 -17.90
N GLY A 597 7.31 10.18 -17.99
CA GLY A 597 5.92 10.52 -18.26
C GLY A 597 5.30 11.52 -17.28
N ARG A 598 5.66 11.46 -15.99
CA ARG A 598 5.25 12.47 -14.99
C ARG A 598 5.74 13.87 -15.37
N PHE A 599 6.94 13.98 -15.87
CA PHE A 599 7.51 15.26 -16.29
C PHE A 599 6.97 15.71 -17.64
N ARG A 600 6.62 14.78 -18.54
CA ARG A 600 5.91 15.12 -19.79
C ARG A 600 4.53 15.73 -19.50
N LEU A 601 3.81 15.22 -18.49
CA LEU A 601 2.57 15.85 -18.02
C LEU A 601 2.83 17.24 -17.43
N LEU A 602 3.87 17.40 -16.63
CA LEU A 602 4.27 18.69 -16.05
C LEU A 602 4.69 19.70 -17.15
N GLU A 603 5.35 19.24 -18.22
CA GLU A 603 5.64 20.07 -19.41
C GLU A 603 4.36 20.56 -20.06
N ALA A 604 3.37 19.69 -20.22
CA ALA A 604 2.08 20.07 -20.78
C ALA A 604 1.36 21.13 -19.92
N GLU A 605 1.42 21.02 -18.60
CA GLU A 605 0.89 22.05 -17.68
C GLU A 605 1.64 23.38 -17.80
N LEU A 606 2.96 23.33 -17.94
CA LEU A 606 3.80 24.51 -18.14
C LEU A 606 3.49 25.19 -19.48
N LEU A 607 3.35 24.42 -20.56
CA LEU A 607 2.95 24.93 -21.88
C LEU A 607 1.55 25.57 -21.83
N LEU A 608 0.59 24.99 -21.09
CA LEU A 608 -0.72 25.62 -20.86
C LEU A 608 -0.59 26.98 -20.15
N ALA A 609 0.25 27.08 -19.14
CA ALA A 609 0.48 28.32 -18.41
C ALA A 609 1.15 29.41 -19.30
N GLU A 610 1.89 28.99 -20.33
CA GLU A 610 2.48 29.85 -21.35
C GLU A 610 1.51 30.19 -22.51
N GLY A 611 0.27 29.65 -22.51
CA GLY A 611 -0.71 29.85 -23.58
C GLY A 611 -0.44 29.05 -24.87
N ARG A 612 0.44 28.05 -24.82
CA ARG A 612 0.93 27.26 -25.97
C ARG A 612 0.07 26.00 -26.17
N HIS A 613 -1.22 26.15 -26.41
CA HIS A 613 -2.20 25.07 -26.51
C HIS A 613 -1.90 24.03 -27.59
N GLU A 614 -1.34 24.48 -28.76
CA GLU A 614 -0.98 23.57 -29.86
C GLU A 614 0.18 22.66 -29.47
N ASP A 615 1.18 23.18 -28.74
CA ASP A 615 2.31 22.39 -28.29
C ASP A 615 1.87 21.34 -27.22
N VAL A 616 0.88 21.68 -26.39
CA VAL A 616 0.26 20.69 -25.47
C VAL A 616 -0.35 19.53 -26.25
N ARG A 617 -1.10 19.83 -27.32
CA ARG A 617 -1.67 18.77 -28.18
C ARG A 617 -0.58 17.91 -28.79
N ALA A 618 0.49 18.52 -29.30
CA ALA A 618 1.64 17.77 -29.83
C ALA A 618 2.27 16.84 -28.83
N VAL A 619 2.45 17.26 -27.55
CA VAL A 619 2.94 16.40 -26.45
C VAL A 619 2.02 15.19 -26.25
N PHE A 620 0.69 15.39 -26.25
CA PHE A 620 -0.26 14.29 -26.11
C PHE A 620 -0.31 13.37 -27.34
N GLU A 621 -0.15 13.93 -28.56
CA GLU A 621 -0.13 13.16 -29.81
C GLU A 621 1.14 12.30 -29.92
N GLU A 622 2.31 12.83 -29.56
CA GLU A 622 3.56 12.10 -29.48
C GLU A 622 3.43 10.88 -28.55
N GLY A 623 2.73 11.05 -27.44
CA GLY A 623 2.42 9.99 -26.50
C GLY A 623 3.42 9.86 -25.37
N PHE A 624 2.89 9.66 -24.17
CA PHE A 624 3.66 9.38 -22.96
C PHE A 624 2.82 8.56 -21.96
N GLU A 625 3.48 7.94 -21.00
CA GLU A 625 2.86 7.14 -19.94
C GLU A 625 3.31 7.67 -18.58
N VAL A 626 2.36 8.07 -17.72
CA VAL A 626 2.64 8.52 -16.35
C VAL A 626 2.64 7.31 -15.43
N ALA A 627 3.81 6.72 -15.18
CA ALA A 627 3.95 5.45 -14.46
C ALA A 627 3.38 5.51 -13.03
N ASP A 628 3.55 6.65 -12.36
CA ASP A 628 3.10 6.94 -11.00
C ASP A 628 1.72 7.65 -10.95
N LEU A 629 0.89 7.48 -11.99
CA LEU A 629 -0.48 7.99 -11.99
C LEU A 629 -1.25 7.36 -10.82
N ARG A 630 -1.91 8.19 -10.02
CA ARG A 630 -2.68 7.73 -8.88
C ARG A 630 -4.06 7.25 -9.32
N GLU A 631 -4.62 6.27 -8.61
CA GLU A 631 -5.99 5.85 -8.79
C GLU A 631 -6.96 7.05 -8.70
N GLY A 632 -7.82 7.19 -9.71
CA GLY A 632 -8.77 8.30 -9.80
C GLY A 632 -8.18 9.66 -10.19
N ASP A 633 -6.89 9.73 -10.56
CA ASP A 633 -6.26 10.98 -11.05
C ASP A 633 -6.90 11.40 -12.40
N GLU A 634 -7.35 12.64 -12.47
CA GLU A 634 -8.00 13.22 -13.64
C GLU A 634 -7.13 14.30 -14.32
N ARG A 635 -5.90 14.53 -13.88
CA ARG A 635 -5.02 15.61 -14.39
C ARG A 635 -4.83 15.52 -15.90
N LEU A 636 -4.64 14.33 -16.46
CA LEU A 636 -4.52 14.13 -17.91
C LEU A 636 -5.72 14.69 -18.66
N GLY A 637 -6.94 14.35 -18.21
CA GLY A 637 -8.17 14.84 -18.79
C GLY A 637 -8.37 16.34 -18.60
N GLN A 638 -8.01 16.87 -17.42
CA GLN A 638 -8.10 18.30 -17.11
C GLN A 638 -7.14 19.15 -17.97
N VAL A 639 -5.90 18.67 -18.16
CA VAL A 639 -4.91 19.32 -19.03
C VAL A 639 -5.39 19.33 -20.48
N TRP A 640 -5.88 18.18 -20.98
CA TRP A 640 -6.40 18.06 -22.33
C TRP A 640 -7.60 19.00 -22.59
N ALA A 641 -8.58 19.01 -21.67
CA ALA A 641 -9.77 19.86 -21.79
C ALA A 641 -9.44 21.36 -21.93
N ARG A 642 -8.40 21.82 -21.24
CA ARG A 642 -7.94 23.23 -21.31
C ARG A 642 -7.34 23.61 -22.66
N THR A 643 -6.98 22.67 -23.52
CA THR A 643 -6.50 22.94 -24.88
C THR A 643 -7.64 23.34 -25.82
N GLY A 644 -8.91 23.16 -25.45
CA GLY A 644 -10.06 23.31 -26.32
C GLY A 644 -10.16 22.24 -27.41
N ALA A 645 -9.31 21.19 -27.36
CA ALA A 645 -9.42 20.04 -28.25
C ALA A 645 -10.66 19.21 -27.93
N GLY A 646 -11.08 18.35 -28.84
CA GLY A 646 -12.23 17.47 -28.66
C GLY A 646 -12.05 16.41 -27.58
N GLU A 647 -12.58 15.22 -27.79
CA GLU A 647 -12.56 14.12 -26.83
C GLU A 647 -11.13 13.71 -26.44
N LEU A 648 -10.96 13.39 -25.14
CA LEU A 648 -9.69 12.88 -24.61
C LEU A 648 -9.32 11.55 -25.32
N PRO A 649 -8.09 11.41 -25.85
CA PRO A 649 -7.67 10.15 -26.45
C PRO A 649 -7.77 8.99 -25.43
N GLY A 650 -8.36 7.85 -25.83
CA GLY A 650 -8.70 6.74 -24.93
C GLY A 650 -7.52 6.19 -24.11
N ARG A 651 -6.27 6.30 -24.64
CA ARG A 651 -5.07 5.91 -23.89
C ARG A 651 -4.80 6.72 -22.63
N TYR A 652 -5.44 7.88 -22.47
CA TYR A 652 -5.33 8.76 -21.29
C TYR A 652 -6.59 8.76 -20.43
N ASP A 653 -7.62 7.99 -20.81
CA ASP A 653 -8.85 7.90 -20.02
C ASP A 653 -8.75 6.84 -18.92
N PHE A 654 -8.44 7.32 -17.72
CA PHE A 654 -8.36 6.53 -16.50
C PHE A 654 -9.54 6.81 -15.53
N ARG A 655 -10.61 7.46 -16.00
CA ARG A 655 -11.73 7.86 -15.14
C ARG A 655 -12.51 6.64 -14.64
N MET A 656 -12.63 6.53 -13.32
CA MET A 656 -13.36 5.46 -12.63
C MET A 656 -14.78 5.91 -12.19
N ARG A 657 -15.26 7.02 -12.72
CA ARG A 657 -16.59 7.61 -12.45
C ARG A 657 -17.27 8.02 -13.75
N PRO A 658 -18.62 8.22 -13.72
CA PRO A 658 -19.34 8.76 -14.87
C PRO A 658 -18.74 10.09 -15.37
N ASP A 659 -18.74 10.28 -16.69
CA ASP A 659 -18.40 11.58 -17.26
C ASP A 659 -19.48 12.60 -16.87
N PRO A 660 -19.16 13.68 -16.13
CA PRO A 660 -20.15 14.68 -15.76
C PRO A 660 -20.81 15.36 -16.98
N ALA A 661 -20.15 15.33 -18.14
CA ALA A 661 -20.70 15.85 -19.39
C ALA A 661 -21.58 14.84 -20.17
N ARG A 662 -21.56 13.56 -19.75
CA ARG A 662 -22.38 12.49 -20.35
C ARG A 662 -23.12 11.75 -19.22
N PRO A 663 -24.37 12.13 -18.88
CA PRO A 663 -25.13 11.38 -17.91
C PRO A 663 -25.22 9.91 -18.34
N SER A 664 -25.01 9.00 -17.37
CA SER A 664 -25.15 7.57 -17.61
C SER A 664 -26.50 7.26 -18.26
N PRO A 665 -26.59 6.38 -19.25
CA PRO A 665 -27.87 5.90 -19.69
C PRO A 665 -28.61 5.30 -18.49
N SER A 666 -29.79 5.82 -18.21
CA SER A 666 -30.72 5.44 -17.12
C SER A 666 -31.14 3.98 -17.22
#